data_2351f3194f8c85cad4c2feac8adf5d8b
#
_entry.id   2351f3194f8c85cad4c2feac8adf5d8b
#
_cell.length_a   1.000
_cell.length_b   1.000
_cell.length_c   1.000
_cell.angle_alpha   90.00
_cell.angle_beta   90.00
_cell.angle_gamma   90.00
#
_symmetry.space_group_name_H-M   'P 1'
#
loop_
_entity.id
_entity.type
_entity.pdbx_description
1 polymer ?
#
loop_
_entity_poly.entity_id
_entity_poly.type
_entity_poly.pdbx_seq_one_letter_code
_entity_poly.pdbx_strand_id
1 'polypeptide(L)'
;MITNTALEYKGNLFPSKVVSYEHEGDSISFNTDNNVILKVTILRDSLIRFRFTTKGYFSNDFSYAIDKSQLHGYNFLNVSEEENHFEIRTSKVKCKIKKADLRLSIYDLNDFLILEDELGFHWEESYEYGGNIVKMSKSSKDGECFYGLGDKATQMNLKGKRVENFATDQYAYHKDQEPLYKVVPFYIGLHNKQSYGIFFDNTFRTFFDFCQERRNVTSFWSEGGEMNYYFVYGPQMQDVVTTYTDLTGKPELPPLWVLGYHQCKWSYYPESKVKEITSKFRELKIPCDAIYLDIDYMDGFRCFTWNKDYFPDPKKMVAELAEDGFKTIVIIDPGIKIDKNYWVYQEGLEKDYFCKRADGPYMKGKVWPGECNFPDYTNPVVREWWAGLFKELISDIGVKGVWNDMNEPAVMEVPNKTFPMDVRHFYDGNPCSHRKAHNIYGTQMARATYHGVKRFVYPKRPFVITRSAYSGAQRYTSSWTGDNVATWEHLWIANIQVQRMSISGMGFTGSDIGGFAEQPTGELYARWIQLGVFHPFCRTHSSGDHGNQEPWAFDEEVINITRKFVSLRYQLLPYLYTMFWQYIEEGIPMLKPLVYYDQDDTQTHYRNDEFIFGNHILVCPILEPNAVGRRMYIPRGEWYNYWTNEFAIGGREVWVDSKFDEIPVFVKAGSIIPKYPVQQYVGELEFDELVLDYYFKIGKEKSEVYEDAQDGYDYKKGRFSFLSFRTIGKEKELIIQLHKEGKYETPYGKYKINFIGLPFKVTEVEIDNEKIEFSAVDFELNHFLIVEKGFNELHIVGE
;
A
#
# COMPACT_ATOMS: atom_id res chain seq x y z
N MET A 1 0.34 -46.68 -9.96
CA MET A 1 0.31 -46.01 -8.65
C MET A 1 -1.13 -45.66 -8.39
N ILE A 2 -1.77 -46.33 -7.47
CA ILE A 2 -3.12 -45.99 -6.98
C ILE A 2 -2.89 -44.75 -6.13
N THR A 3 -3.29 -43.62 -6.62
CA THR A 3 -3.21 -42.35 -5.91
C THR A 3 -4.09 -42.42 -4.66
N ASN A 4 -3.49 -42.17 -3.50
CA ASN A 4 -4.13 -42.14 -2.19
C ASN A 4 -5.11 -40.96 -2.01
N THR A 5 -5.80 -40.54 -3.07
CA THR A 5 -6.78 -39.47 -3.05
C THR A 5 -7.94 -39.69 -2.07
N ALA A 6 -8.32 -40.96 -1.82
CA ALA A 6 -9.38 -41.28 -0.86
C ALA A 6 -9.01 -41.06 0.60
N LEU A 7 -7.71 -40.99 0.95
CA LEU A 7 -7.25 -40.77 2.33
C LEU A 7 -7.08 -39.26 2.64
N GLU A 8 -6.76 -38.43 1.65
CA GLU A 8 -6.60 -36.98 1.82
C GLU A 8 -7.91 -36.24 2.13
N TYR A 9 -9.05 -36.81 1.72
CA TYR A 9 -10.37 -36.17 1.91
C TYR A 9 -11.19 -36.84 3.02
N LYS A 10 -10.60 -37.71 3.79
CA LYS A 10 -11.26 -38.39 4.92
C LYS A 10 -11.54 -37.38 6.04
N GLY A 11 -12.80 -36.94 6.12
CA GLY A 11 -13.28 -35.93 7.06
C GLY A 11 -13.81 -34.67 6.35
N ASN A 12 -13.50 -34.44 5.09
CA ASN A 12 -14.12 -33.36 4.32
C ASN A 12 -15.59 -33.68 3.99
N LEU A 13 -16.43 -32.66 4.20
CA LEU A 13 -17.84 -32.66 3.84
C LEU A 13 -18.06 -31.74 2.64
N PHE A 14 -19.03 -32.07 1.80
CA PHE A 14 -19.30 -31.37 0.53
C PHE A 14 -20.76 -30.97 0.41
N PRO A 15 -21.08 -29.89 -0.35
CA PRO A 15 -22.46 -29.59 -0.74
C PRO A 15 -23.07 -30.78 -1.48
N SER A 16 -24.33 -31.05 -1.25
CA SER A 16 -25.11 -32.00 -2.02
C SER A 16 -25.87 -31.28 -3.15
N LYS A 17 -26.80 -32.02 -3.79
CA LYS A 17 -27.58 -31.47 -4.91
C LYS A 17 -28.45 -30.28 -4.48
N VAL A 18 -28.62 -29.32 -5.38
CA VAL A 18 -29.56 -28.20 -5.24
C VAL A 18 -30.99 -28.75 -5.27
N VAL A 19 -31.79 -28.32 -4.30
CA VAL A 19 -33.23 -28.67 -4.19
C VAL A 19 -34.15 -27.48 -4.45
N SER A 20 -33.67 -26.25 -4.23
CA SER A 20 -34.42 -25.04 -4.55
C SER A 20 -33.47 -23.86 -4.76
N TYR A 21 -33.97 -22.81 -5.42
CA TYR A 21 -33.29 -21.53 -5.47
C TYR A 21 -34.26 -20.37 -5.32
N GLU A 22 -33.76 -19.26 -4.82
CA GLU A 22 -34.53 -18.03 -4.59
C GLU A 22 -33.78 -16.86 -5.19
N HIS A 23 -34.53 -15.99 -5.89
CA HIS A 23 -33.97 -14.77 -6.49
C HIS A 23 -34.46 -13.55 -5.72
N GLU A 24 -33.53 -12.72 -5.25
CA GLU A 24 -33.79 -11.50 -4.50
C GLU A 24 -32.88 -10.35 -4.99
N GLY A 25 -33.45 -9.44 -5.80
CA GLY A 25 -32.71 -8.27 -6.31
C GLY A 25 -31.51 -8.64 -7.16
N ASP A 26 -30.33 -8.29 -6.68
CA ASP A 26 -29.02 -8.56 -7.31
C ASP A 26 -28.41 -9.91 -6.91
N SER A 27 -29.13 -10.70 -6.14
CA SER A 27 -28.67 -11.95 -5.54
C SER A 27 -29.55 -13.13 -5.90
N ILE A 28 -28.92 -14.31 -5.96
CA ILE A 28 -29.61 -15.60 -6.03
C ILE A 28 -29.02 -16.56 -5.00
N SER A 29 -29.89 -17.27 -4.27
CA SER A 29 -29.51 -18.26 -3.27
C SER A 29 -29.89 -19.65 -3.73
N PHE A 30 -28.95 -20.60 -3.68
CA PHE A 30 -29.15 -22.03 -4.02
C PHE A 30 -29.14 -22.84 -2.74
N ASN A 31 -30.20 -23.54 -2.45
CA ASN A 31 -30.35 -24.38 -1.26
C ASN A 31 -30.10 -25.85 -1.63
N THR A 32 -29.32 -26.56 -0.83
CA THR A 32 -29.05 -27.99 -1.03
C THR A 32 -29.80 -28.85 -0.01
N ASP A 33 -29.91 -30.17 -0.27
CA ASP A 33 -30.62 -31.09 0.62
C ASP A 33 -29.86 -31.38 1.94
N ASN A 34 -28.59 -31.00 2.04
CA ASN A 34 -27.80 -31.07 3.27
C ASN A 34 -27.59 -29.72 3.96
N ASN A 35 -28.51 -28.76 3.76
CA ASN A 35 -28.52 -27.44 4.38
C ASN A 35 -27.34 -26.51 4.03
N VAL A 36 -26.57 -26.82 3.00
CA VAL A 36 -25.62 -25.84 2.44
C VAL A 36 -26.36 -24.85 1.59
N ILE A 37 -26.08 -23.57 1.78
CA ILE A 37 -26.62 -22.49 0.95
C ILE A 37 -25.46 -21.78 0.28
N LEU A 38 -25.54 -21.58 -1.05
CA LEU A 38 -24.72 -20.66 -1.80
C LEU A 38 -25.53 -19.43 -2.16
N LYS A 39 -25.12 -18.26 -1.71
CA LYS A 39 -25.64 -16.98 -2.19
C LYS A 39 -24.62 -16.36 -3.15
N VAL A 40 -25.07 -16.03 -4.36
CA VAL A 40 -24.32 -15.31 -5.38
C VAL A 40 -24.89 -13.92 -5.51
N THR A 41 -24.06 -12.88 -5.35
CA THR A 41 -24.48 -11.48 -5.51
C THR A 41 -23.65 -10.83 -6.60
N ILE A 42 -24.30 -10.20 -7.57
CA ILE A 42 -23.64 -9.44 -8.63
C ILE A 42 -23.54 -7.99 -8.17
N LEU A 43 -22.32 -7.53 -7.92
CA LEU A 43 -22.06 -6.16 -7.47
C LEU A 43 -21.71 -5.22 -8.64
N ARG A 44 -21.03 -5.75 -9.65
CA ARG A 44 -20.71 -5.11 -10.93
C ARG A 44 -20.59 -6.19 -12.01
N ASP A 45 -20.55 -5.81 -13.28
CA ASP A 45 -20.33 -6.75 -14.38
C ASP A 45 -19.07 -7.63 -14.22
N SER A 46 -18.05 -7.10 -13.53
CA SER A 46 -16.77 -7.76 -13.28
C SER A 46 -16.56 -8.16 -11.82
N LEU A 47 -17.54 -7.96 -10.93
CA LEU A 47 -17.40 -8.20 -9.49
C LEU A 47 -18.57 -9.03 -8.98
N ILE A 48 -18.27 -10.27 -8.60
CA ILE A 48 -19.25 -11.25 -8.10
C ILE A 48 -18.85 -11.72 -6.71
N ARG A 49 -19.79 -11.71 -5.78
CA ARG A 49 -19.61 -12.26 -4.43
C ARG A 49 -20.22 -13.65 -4.35
N PHE A 50 -19.45 -14.60 -3.80
CA PHE A 50 -19.88 -15.96 -3.47
C PHE A 50 -19.81 -16.14 -1.96
N ARG A 51 -20.95 -16.51 -1.35
CA ARG A 51 -21.04 -16.73 0.08
C ARG A 51 -21.68 -18.09 0.34
N PHE A 52 -20.98 -18.98 1.05
CA PHE A 52 -21.46 -20.30 1.42
C PHE A 52 -21.63 -20.39 2.93
N THR A 53 -22.70 -21.04 3.35
CA THR A 53 -22.96 -21.44 4.72
C THR A 53 -23.33 -22.91 4.82
N THR A 54 -22.91 -23.56 5.90
CA THR A 54 -23.25 -24.98 6.20
C THR A 54 -24.36 -25.10 7.25
N LYS A 55 -24.92 -23.96 7.68
CA LYS A 55 -25.88 -23.89 8.80
C LYS A 55 -27.34 -23.77 8.37
N GLY A 56 -27.64 -23.69 7.07
CA GLY A 56 -28.96 -23.38 6.57
C GLY A 56 -29.40 -21.91 6.73
N TYR A 57 -28.53 -21.05 7.25
CA TYR A 57 -28.72 -19.60 7.34
C TYR A 57 -27.39 -18.87 7.34
N PHE A 58 -27.38 -17.62 6.89
CA PHE A 58 -26.19 -16.77 6.94
C PHE A 58 -26.10 -15.99 8.25
N SER A 59 -24.86 -15.78 8.69
CA SER A 59 -24.56 -14.80 9.75
C SER A 59 -24.88 -13.38 9.28
N ASN A 60 -24.92 -12.43 10.22
CA ASN A 60 -25.11 -11.02 9.88
C ASN A 60 -24.08 -10.56 8.82
N ASP A 61 -24.57 -9.85 7.78
CA ASP A 61 -23.75 -9.39 6.66
C ASP A 61 -22.97 -8.13 7.06
N PHE A 62 -21.78 -8.37 7.63
CA PHE A 62 -20.89 -7.34 8.13
C PHE A 62 -19.45 -7.61 7.76
N SER A 63 -18.73 -6.58 7.27
CA SER A 63 -17.31 -6.62 6.98
C SER A 63 -16.65 -5.30 7.40
N TYR A 64 -15.44 -5.39 7.94
CA TYR A 64 -14.58 -4.22 8.18
C TYR A 64 -13.80 -3.80 6.93
N ALA A 65 -13.61 -4.71 5.98
CA ALA A 65 -12.85 -4.45 4.77
C ALA A 65 -13.64 -3.64 3.73
N ILE A 66 -14.94 -3.92 3.59
CA ILE A 66 -15.75 -3.42 2.49
C ILE A 66 -16.19 -1.97 2.72
N ASP A 67 -15.97 -1.13 1.71
CA ASP A 67 -16.56 0.20 1.63
C ASP A 67 -17.90 0.14 0.89
N LYS A 68 -18.98 0.11 1.66
CA LYS A 68 -20.35 0.03 1.11
C LYS A 68 -20.76 1.26 0.29
N SER A 69 -20.09 2.41 0.46
CA SER A 69 -20.42 3.62 -0.28
C SER A 69 -20.11 3.52 -1.77
N GLN A 70 -19.21 2.61 -2.14
CA GLN A 70 -18.79 2.36 -3.52
C GLN A 70 -19.61 1.24 -4.22
N LEU A 71 -20.49 0.55 -3.47
CA LEU A 71 -21.31 -0.52 -4.00
C LEU A 71 -22.68 0.04 -4.41
N HIS A 72 -22.86 0.21 -5.70
CA HIS A 72 -24.18 0.48 -6.28
C HIS A 72 -24.81 -0.84 -6.68
N GLY A 73 -26.01 -1.15 -6.19
CA GLY A 73 -26.70 -2.39 -6.50
C GLY A 73 -26.82 -2.64 -8.01
N TYR A 74 -26.56 -3.85 -8.43
CA TYR A 74 -26.69 -4.28 -9.82
C TYR A 74 -28.17 -4.56 -10.11
N ASN A 75 -28.78 -3.81 -11.00
CA ASN A 75 -30.24 -3.86 -11.20
C ASN A 75 -30.73 -4.99 -12.12
N PHE A 76 -29.85 -5.84 -12.61
CA PHE A 76 -30.23 -6.86 -13.58
C PHE A 76 -29.46 -8.17 -13.37
N LEU A 77 -30.15 -9.19 -12.85
CA LEU A 77 -29.62 -10.54 -12.73
C LEU A 77 -30.19 -11.41 -13.86
N ASN A 78 -29.34 -11.81 -14.81
CA ASN A 78 -29.70 -12.74 -15.87
C ASN A 78 -29.29 -14.15 -15.45
N VAL A 79 -30.30 -15.01 -15.17
CA VAL A 79 -30.10 -16.40 -14.76
C VAL A 79 -30.88 -17.30 -15.70
N SER A 80 -30.22 -18.32 -16.26
CA SER A 80 -30.86 -19.43 -16.95
C SER A 80 -30.65 -20.73 -16.20
N GLU A 81 -31.67 -21.61 -16.26
CA GLU A 81 -31.60 -22.95 -15.69
C GLU A 81 -31.43 -23.96 -16.83
N GLU A 82 -30.27 -24.63 -16.83
CA GLU A 82 -29.95 -25.68 -17.78
C GLU A 82 -30.15 -27.07 -17.13
N GLU A 83 -29.97 -28.14 -17.90
CA GLU A 83 -30.14 -29.52 -17.40
C GLU A 83 -29.28 -29.81 -16.16
N ASN A 84 -27.98 -29.49 -16.19
CA ASN A 84 -26.98 -29.89 -15.17
C ASN A 84 -26.40 -28.71 -14.38
N HIS A 85 -26.71 -27.45 -14.74
CA HIS A 85 -26.18 -26.25 -14.12
C HIS A 85 -27.14 -25.06 -14.22
N PHE A 86 -26.89 -24.05 -13.40
CA PHE A 86 -27.41 -22.70 -13.58
C PHE A 86 -26.34 -21.84 -14.23
N GLU A 87 -26.71 -20.98 -15.16
CA GLU A 87 -25.80 -19.97 -15.74
C GLU A 87 -26.24 -18.57 -15.30
N ILE A 88 -25.36 -17.84 -14.66
CA ILE A 88 -25.50 -16.42 -14.33
C ILE A 88 -24.62 -15.64 -15.30
N ARG A 89 -25.20 -14.66 -16.00
CA ARG A 89 -24.52 -13.90 -17.02
C ARG A 89 -24.53 -12.41 -16.74
N THR A 90 -23.34 -11.78 -16.83
CA THR A 90 -23.16 -10.33 -16.84
C THR A 90 -22.72 -9.87 -18.25
N SER A 91 -22.46 -8.57 -18.42
CA SER A 91 -21.89 -8.06 -19.68
C SER A 91 -20.40 -8.42 -19.88
N LYS A 92 -19.73 -9.04 -18.89
CA LYS A 92 -18.31 -9.37 -18.93
C LYS A 92 -18.02 -10.86 -18.72
N VAL A 93 -18.80 -11.58 -17.93
CA VAL A 93 -18.54 -12.97 -17.56
C VAL A 93 -19.81 -13.83 -17.54
N LYS A 94 -19.58 -15.15 -17.69
CA LYS A 94 -20.59 -16.20 -17.48
C LYS A 94 -20.14 -17.09 -16.32
N CYS A 95 -20.98 -17.24 -15.30
CA CYS A 95 -20.74 -18.12 -14.18
C CYS A 95 -21.69 -19.32 -14.24
N LYS A 96 -21.14 -20.53 -14.31
CA LYS A 96 -21.92 -21.78 -14.29
C LYS A 96 -21.79 -22.40 -12.90
N ILE A 97 -22.93 -22.84 -12.36
CA ILE A 97 -23.06 -23.45 -11.05
C ILE A 97 -23.66 -24.84 -11.21
N LYS A 98 -22.91 -25.89 -10.89
CA LYS A 98 -23.37 -27.27 -11.03
C LYS A 98 -24.47 -27.57 -10.03
N LYS A 99 -25.58 -28.17 -10.51
CA LYS A 99 -26.70 -28.56 -9.65
C LYS A 99 -26.38 -29.68 -8.67
N ALA A 100 -25.40 -30.52 -8.99
CA ALA A 100 -25.04 -31.70 -8.20
C ALA A 100 -24.29 -31.36 -6.90
N ASP A 101 -23.47 -30.29 -6.90
CA ASP A 101 -22.49 -30.07 -5.84
C ASP A 101 -22.03 -28.60 -5.67
N LEU A 102 -22.74 -27.65 -6.29
CA LEU A 102 -22.48 -26.20 -6.29
C LEU A 102 -21.08 -25.81 -6.83
N ARG A 103 -20.36 -26.66 -7.52
CA ARG A 103 -19.07 -26.28 -8.14
C ARG A 103 -19.26 -25.22 -9.22
N LEU A 104 -18.31 -24.27 -9.23
CA LEU A 104 -18.34 -23.08 -10.07
C LEU A 104 -17.36 -23.20 -11.24
N SER A 105 -17.75 -22.69 -12.39
CA SER A 105 -16.87 -22.42 -13.52
C SER A 105 -17.18 -21.04 -14.09
N ILE A 106 -16.19 -20.17 -14.24
CA ILE A 106 -16.36 -18.80 -14.71
C ILE A 106 -15.61 -18.63 -16.02
N TYR A 107 -16.32 -18.10 -17.00
CA TYR A 107 -15.87 -17.87 -18.37
C TYR A 107 -16.00 -16.39 -18.74
N ASP A 108 -15.17 -15.94 -19.68
CA ASP A 108 -15.46 -14.68 -20.37
C ASP A 108 -16.60 -14.88 -21.39
N LEU A 109 -16.95 -13.81 -22.11
CA LEU A 109 -18.04 -13.87 -23.11
C LEU A 109 -17.66 -14.65 -24.37
N ASN A 110 -16.38 -14.95 -24.58
CA ASN A 110 -15.86 -15.73 -25.69
C ASN A 110 -15.65 -17.22 -25.33
N ASP A 111 -16.22 -17.67 -24.20
CA ASP A 111 -16.10 -19.03 -23.66
C ASP A 111 -14.66 -19.41 -23.22
N PHE A 112 -13.78 -18.43 -22.98
CA PHE A 112 -12.50 -18.69 -22.36
C PHE A 112 -12.69 -18.97 -20.86
N LEU A 113 -12.22 -20.13 -20.38
CA LEU A 113 -12.31 -20.54 -18.98
C LEU A 113 -11.30 -19.75 -18.11
N ILE A 114 -11.83 -18.81 -17.32
CA ILE A 114 -11.04 -17.97 -16.40
C ILE A 114 -10.71 -18.76 -15.13
N LEU A 115 -11.71 -19.31 -14.45
CA LEU A 115 -11.60 -19.96 -13.16
C LEU A 115 -12.54 -21.17 -13.08
N GLU A 116 -12.09 -22.27 -12.47
CA GLU A 116 -12.90 -23.46 -12.27
C GLU A 116 -12.61 -24.10 -10.93
N ASP A 117 -13.65 -24.57 -10.26
CA ASP A 117 -13.53 -25.36 -9.04
C ASP A 117 -12.99 -26.77 -9.35
N GLU A 118 -11.99 -27.18 -8.56
CA GLU A 118 -11.51 -28.57 -8.53
C GLU A 118 -12.44 -29.42 -7.65
N LEU A 119 -12.35 -29.30 -6.33
CA LEU A 119 -13.35 -29.80 -5.39
C LEU A 119 -14.43 -28.75 -5.09
N GLY A 120 -14.11 -27.46 -5.30
CA GLY A 120 -14.96 -26.35 -4.93
C GLY A 120 -15.03 -26.15 -3.42
N PHE A 121 -16.19 -25.69 -2.95
CA PHE A 121 -16.45 -25.50 -1.51
C PHE A 121 -16.55 -26.85 -0.79
N HIS A 122 -15.81 -26.97 0.30
CA HIS A 122 -15.90 -28.09 1.23
C HIS A 122 -15.50 -27.65 2.64
N TRP A 123 -15.79 -28.45 3.64
CA TRP A 123 -15.47 -28.12 5.03
C TRP A 123 -15.16 -29.37 5.82
N GLU A 124 -14.55 -29.18 6.99
CA GLU A 124 -14.38 -30.22 8.00
C GLU A 124 -14.73 -29.66 9.39
N GLU A 125 -15.21 -30.51 10.27
CA GLU A 125 -15.46 -30.13 11.64
C GLU A 125 -14.13 -29.97 12.41
N SER A 126 -13.99 -28.84 13.10
CA SER A 126 -12.82 -28.63 13.96
C SER A 126 -13.05 -29.13 15.35
N TYR A 127 -12.37 -30.22 15.74
CA TYR A 127 -12.40 -30.74 17.11
C TYR A 127 -11.61 -29.87 18.10
N GLU A 128 -10.63 -29.10 17.60
CA GLU A 128 -9.80 -28.22 18.42
C GLU A 128 -10.54 -26.96 18.85
N TYR A 129 -11.22 -26.34 17.93
CA TYR A 129 -11.81 -25.00 18.11
C TYR A 129 -13.34 -25.01 18.14
N GLY A 130 -13.97 -26.11 17.76
CA GLY A 130 -15.39 -26.17 17.45
C GLY A 130 -15.74 -25.42 16.16
N GLY A 131 -16.88 -25.73 15.57
CA GLY A 131 -17.30 -25.16 14.28
C GLY A 131 -16.57 -25.79 13.10
N ASN A 132 -16.55 -25.11 11.97
CA ASN A 132 -16.04 -25.65 10.71
C ASN A 132 -14.80 -24.90 10.23
N ILE A 133 -13.81 -25.65 9.77
CA ILE A 133 -12.76 -25.16 8.87
C ILE A 133 -13.39 -25.14 7.48
N VAL A 134 -13.49 -23.97 6.87
CA VAL A 134 -14.10 -23.78 5.55
C VAL A 134 -13.03 -23.69 4.49
N LYS A 135 -13.16 -24.46 3.40
CA LYS A 135 -12.14 -24.61 2.37
C LYS A 135 -12.73 -24.41 0.96
N MET A 136 -11.89 -23.89 0.06
CA MET A 136 -12.17 -23.74 -1.36
C MET A 136 -10.99 -24.26 -2.17
N SER A 137 -11.21 -25.13 -3.14
CA SER A 137 -10.18 -25.62 -4.03
C SER A 137 -10.53 -25.36 -5.49
N LYS A 138 -9.57 -24.84 -6.23
CA LYS A 138 -9.70 -24.43 -7.62
C LYS A 138 -8.64 -25.10 -8.49
N SER A 139 -8.99 -25.43 -9.73
CA SER A 139 -8.04 -25.94 -10.72
C SER A 139 -7.12 -24.81 -11.16
N SER A 140 -5.81 -25.01 -11.03
CA SER A 140 -4.80 -24.11 -11.58
C SER A 140 -4.34 -24.59 -12.96
N LYS A 141 -4.14 -23.67 -13.86
CA LYS A 141 -3.71 -23.94 -15.24
C LYS A 141 -2.18 -24.01 -15.33
N ASP A 142 -1.67 -24.70 -16.33
CA ASP A 142 -0.23 -24.67 -16.62
C ASP A 142 0.20 -23.24 -16.99
N GLY A 143 1.30 -22.77 -16.40
CA GLY A 143 1.80 -21.40 -16.61
C GLY A 143 1.04 -20.31 -15.85
N GLU A 144 0.00 -20.63 -15.09
CA GLU A 144 -0.69 -19.65 -14.25
C GLU A 144 0.23 -19.11 -13.15
N CYS A 145 0.19 -17.80 -12.93
CA CYS A 145 0.97 -17.07 -11.94
C CYS A 145 0.06 -16.43 -10.89
N PHE A 146 0.57 -16.23 -9.66
CA PHE A 146 -0.20 -15.70 -8.55
C PHE A 146 0.55 -14.56 -7.85
N TYR A 147 -0.15 -13.46 -7.55
CA TYR A 147 0.42 -12.25 -6.94
C TYR A 147 -0.49 -11.74 -5.82
N GLY A 148 -0.03 -10.76 -5.04
CA GLY A 148 -0.83 -10.15 -3.98
C GLY A 148 -0.55 -10.73 -2.61
N LEU A 149 -1.58 -10.83 -1.75
CA LEU A 149 -1.55 -11.21 -0.33
C LEU A 149 -0.78 -10.24 0.60
N GLY A 150 -0.50 -9.01 0.13
CA GLY A 150 0.03 -7.95 0.98
C GLY A 150 1.43 -8.23 1.53
N ASP A 151 1.58 -8.17 2.84
CA ASP A 151 2.87 -8.22 3.54
C ASP A 151 3.45 -9.64 3.59
N LYS A 152 4.25 -10.00 2.58
CA LYS A 152 4.91 -11.31 2.44
C LYS A 152 6.38 -11.15 2.06
N ALA A 153 7.27 -11.72 2.88
CA ALA A 153 8.73 -11.66 2.69
C ALA A 153 9.23 -12.72 1.69
N THR A 154 8.63 -12.79 0.51
CA THR A 154 8.94 -13.80 -0.51
C THR A 154 8.90 -13.23 -1.92
N GLN A 155 9.31 -14.03 -2.93
CA GLN A 155 9.28 -13.66 -4.34
C GLN A 155 7.90 -13.16 -4.80
N MET A 156 7.85 -12.33 -5.85
CA MET A 156 6.63 -11.69 -6.34
C MET A 156 5.56 -12.72 -6.78
N ASN A 157 5.94 -13.71 -7.58
CA ASN A 157 5.05 -14.80 -8.00
C ASN A 157 4.98 -15.87 -6.92
N LEU A 158 3.77 -16.10 -6.40
CA LEU A 158 3.51 -17.02 -5.28
C LEU A 158 3.30 -18.49 -5.73
N LYS A 159 3.41 -18.83 -7.01
CA LYS A 159 3.27 -20.23 -7.45
C LYS A 159 4.28 -21.14 -6.75
N GLY A 160 3.80 -22.26 -6.23
CA GLY A 160 4.60 -23.19 -5.42
C GLY A 160 4.77 -22.78 -3.96
N LYS A 161 4.05 -21.75 -3.49
CA LYS A 161 4.09 -21.28 -2.10
C LYS A 161 2.78 -21.57 -1.39
N ARG A 162 2.90 -21.83 -0.07
CA ARG A 162 1.79 -21.76 0.88
C ARG A 162 2.06 -20.62 1.82
N VAL A 163 1.04 -19.80 2.07
CA VAL A 163 1.15 -18.59 2.87
C VAL A 163 0.01 -18.49 3.87
N GLU A 164 0.29 -17.84 4.98
CA GLU A 164 -0.60 -17.70 6.11
C GLU A 164 -0.92 -16.24 6.38
N ASN A 165 -2.16 -15.93 6.76
CA ASN A 165 -2.62 -14.63 7.18
C ASN A 165 -3.06 -14.65 8.63
N PHE A 166 -2.20 -14.15 9.50
CA PHE A 166 -2.43 -13.97 10.92
C PHE A 166 -1.50 -12.86 11.42
N ALA A 167 -2.03 -11.70 11.78
CA ALA A 167 -1.22 -10.56 12.17
C ALA A 167 -0.28 -10.93 13.33
N THR A 168 1.03 -10.85 13.15
CA THR A 168 2.00 -11.35 14.12
C THR A 168 3.20 -10.42 14.22
N ASP A 169 3.60 -10.10 15.44
CA ASP A 169 4.84 -9.41 15.74
C ASP A 169 6.03 -10.35 15.43
N GLN A 170 6.75 -10.05 14.34
CA GLN A 170 7.90 -10.83 13.88
C GLN A 170 9.15 -9.95 13.79
N TYR A 171 9.71 -9.62 14.94
CA TYR A 171 10.99 -8.93 15.02
C TYR A 171 12.08 -9.69 14.25
N ALA A 172 12.82 -8.98 13.41
CA ALA A 172 13.93 -9.52 12.64
C ALA A 172 13.53 -10.78 11.81
N TYR A 173 12.37 -10.72 11.15
CA TYR A 173 11.90 -11.82 10.30
C TYR A 173 12.89 -12.17 9.19
N HIS A 174 12.83 -13.38 8.68
CA HIS A 174 13.66 -13.84 7.57
C HIS A 174 12.85 -14.02 6.29
N LYS A 175 13.54 -14.23 5.18
CA LYS A 175 12.91 -14.58 3.91
C LYS A 175 12.05 -15.82 4.05
N ASP A 176 10.88 -15.78 3.41
CA ASP A 176 9.84 -16.82 3.50
C ASP A 176 9.24 -17.01 4.91
N GLN A 177 9.48 -16.07 5.85
CA GLN A 177 8.84 -16.07 7.17
C GLN A 177 7.35 -15.85 7.04
N GLU A 178 6.58 -16.68 7.73
CA GLU A 178 5.13 -16.60 7.87
C GLU A 178 4.70 -16.89 9.31
N PRO A 179 3.67 -16.26 9.83
CA PRO A 179 2.98 -15.05 9.30
C PRO A 179 3.72 -13.76 9.64
N LEU A 180 3.30 -12.62 9.04
CA LEU A 180 3.82 -11.29 9.30
C LEU A 180 2.74 -10.33 9.84
N TYR A 181 3.02 -9.03 9.89
CA TYR A 181 2.25 -8.00 10.59
C TYR A 181 0.87 -7.69 9.99
N LYS A 182 0.69 -7.88 8.67
CA LYS A 182 -0.51 -7.43 7.95
C LYS A 182 -1.22 -8.56 7.25
N VAL A 183 -2.53 -8.44 7.20
CA VAL A 183 -3.42 -9.47 6.62
C VAL A 183 -4.21 -8.87 5.47
N VAL A 184 -3.86 -9.25 4.26
CA VAL A 184 -4.57 -8.86 3.03
C VAL A 184 -4.94 -10.11 2.25
N PRO A 185 -6.08 -10.77 2.53
CA PRO A 185 -6.46 -12.04 1.91
C PRO A 185 -7.00 -11.85 0.48
N PHE A 186 -6.21 -11.14 -0.34
CA PHE A 186 -6.49 -10.84 -1.74
C PHE A 186 -5.33 -11.27 -2.62
N TYR A 187 -5.63 -12.15 -3.61
CA TYR A 187 -4.65 -12.53 -4.61
C TYR A 187 -5.16 -12.28 -6.03
N ILE A 188 -4.21 -12.16 -6.95
CA ILE A 188 -4.43 -12.00 -8.37
C ILE A 188 -3.88 -13.23 -9.08
N GLY A 189 -4.71 -13.92 -9.86
CA GLY A 189 -4.30 -14.95 -10.80
C GLY A 189 -4.11 -14.38 -12.20
N LEU A 190 -3.07 -14.79 -12.88
CA LEU A 190 -2.78 -14.42 -14.27
C LEU A 190 -2.56 -15.69 -15.10
N HIS A 191 -3.41 -15.90 -16.10
CA HIS A 191 -3.29 -17.01 -17.05
C HIS A 191 -3.68 -16.54 -18.44
N ASN A 192 -2.87 -16.91 -19.43
CA ASN A 192 -3.12 -16.60 -20.84
C ASN A 192 -3.49 -15.12 -21.09
N LYS A 193 -2.69 -14.20 -20.50
CA LYS A 193 -2.86 -12.74 -20.58
C LYS A 193 -4.16 -12.20 -19.96
N GLN A 194 -4.88 -13.00 -19.20
CA GLN A 194 -6.07 -12.58 -18.49
C GLN A 194 -5.86 -12.67 -16.98
N SER A 195 -6.15 -11.59 -16.30
CA SER A 195 -6.07 -11.49 -14.84
C SER A 195 -7.44 -11.57 -14.19
N TYR A 196 -7.48 -12.21 -13.05
CA TYR A 196 -8.63 -12.22 -12.14
C TYR A 196 -8.16 -12.03 -10.70
N GLY A 197 -9.04 -11.60 -9.82
CA GLY A 197 -8.75 -11.47 -8.39
C GLY A 197 -9.69 -12.31 -7.54
N ILE A 198 -9.18 -12.79 -6.41
CA ILE A 198 -9.99 -13.39 -5.34
C ILE A 198 -9.69 -12.65 -4.05
N PHE A 199 -10.71 -12.06 -3.46
CA PHE A 199 -10.66 -11.50 -2.12
C PHE A 199 -11.46 -12.38 -1.17
N PHE A 200 -10.79 -13.03 -0.21
CA PHE A 200 -11.40 -13.88 0.79
C PHE A 200 -11.72 -13.05 2.05
N ASP A 201 -12.92 -12.50 2.11
CA ASP A 201 -13.38 -11.65 3.21
C ASP A 201 -13.75 -12.48 4.44
N ASN A 202 -12.71 -12.94 5.13
CA ASN A 202 -12.81 -13.72 6.36
C ASN A 202 -11.69 -13.28 7.32
N THR A 203 -12.07 -12.83 8.52
CA THR A 203 -11.14 -12.24 9.50
C THR A 203 -10.49 -13.25 10.44
N PHE A 204 -10.87 -14.52 10.39
CA PHE A 204 -10.16 -15.59 11.07
C PHE A 204 -8.76 -15.78 10.46
N ARG A 205 -7.96 -16.63 11.05
CA ARG A 205 -6.71 -17.10 10.48
C ARG A 205 -6.99 -17.79 9.15
N THR A 206 -6.35 -17.33 8.09
CA THR A 206 -6.55 -17.82 6.72
C THR A 206 -5.25 -18.29 6.09
N PHE A 207 -5.39 -19.24 5.17
CA PHE A 207 -4.27 -19.85 4.45
C PHE A 207 -4.57 -19.85 2.95
N PHE A 208 -3.50 -19.78 2.17
CA PHE A 208 -3.54 -19.90 0.71
C PHE A 208 -2.43 -20.84 0.25
N ASP A 209 -2.77 -21.81 -0.58
CA ASP A 209 -1.83 -22.73 -1.21
C ASP A 209 -1.89 -22.54 -2.73
N PHE A 210 -0.76 -22.20 -3.33
CA PHE A 210 -0.63 -21.97 -4.76
C PHE A 210 0.14 -23.12 -5.41
N CYS A 211 -0.45 -24.30 -5.47
CA CYS A 211 0.13 -25.51 -6.06
C CYS A 211 1.36 -26.06 -5.32
N GLN A 212 1.56 -25.74 -4.04
CA GLN A 212 2.63 -26.31 -3.24
C GLN A 212 2.30 -27.75 -2.80
N GLU A 213 1.10 -27.93 -2.24
CA GLU A 213 0.66 -29.22 -1.71
C GLU A 213 0.23 -30.17 -2.83
N ARG A 214 -0.54 -29.65 -3.80
CA ARG A 214 -1.03 -30.41 -4.95
C ARG A 214 -0.76 -29.68 -6.26
N ARG A 215 -0.10 -30.38 -7.20
CA ARG A 215 0.15 -29.83 -8.53
C ARG A 215 -1.17 -29.45 -9.21
N ASN A 216 -1.21 -28.27 -9.81
CA ASN A 216 -2.37 -27.73 -10.54
C ASN A 216 -3.64 -27.53 -9.68
N VAL A 217 -3.48 -27.39 -8.37
CA VAL A 217 -4.58 -27.04 -7.47
C VAL A 217 -4.18 -25.84 -6.63
N THR A 218 -5.03 -24.83 -6.62
CA THR A 218 -4.94 -23.68 -5.72
C THR A 218 -6.03 -23.82 -4.67
N SER A 219 -5.70 -23.61 -3.41
CA SER A 219 -6.68 -23.68 -2.34
C SER A 219 -6.53 -22.53 -1.36
N PHE A 220 -7.65 -22.14 -0.76
CA PHE A 220 -7.67 -21.22 0.38
C PHE A 220 -8.71 -21.67 1.40
N TRP A 221 -8.38 -21.43 2.67
CA TRP A 221 -9.24 -21.86 3.77
C TRP A 221 -9.09 -20.99 5.01
N SER A 222 -10.01 -21.15 5.93
CA SER A 222 -10.04 -20.44 7.20
C SER A 222 -10.41 -21.37 8.34
N GLU A 223 -9.84 -21.14 9.53
CA GLU A 223 -10.14 -21.87 10.76
C GLU A 223 -11.51 -21.56 11.34
N GLY A 224 -12.35 -20.83 10.65
CA GLY A 224 -13.72 -20.50 11.09
C GLY A 224 -14.44 -19.55 10.15
N GLY A 225 -15.66 -19.18 10.52
CA GLY A 225 -16.48 -18.27 9.73
C GLY A 225 -17.19 -18.93 8.54
N GLU A 226 -17.56 -18.15 7.56
CA GLU A 226 -18.21 -18.57 6.32
C GLU A 226 -17.19 -18.50 5.17
N MET A 227 -17.41 -19.31 4.13
CA MET A 227 -16.69 -19.16 2.88
C MET A 227 -17.31 -17.97 2.12
N ASN A 228 -16.76 -16.78 2.34
CA ASN A 228 -17.24 -15.53 1.74
C ASN A 228 -16.10 -14.90 0.94
N TYR A 229 -16.19 -14.96 -0.38
CA TYR A 229 -15.17 -14.39 -1.25
C TYR A 229 -15.75 -13.62 -2.42
N TYR A 230 -14.99 -12.68 -2.92
CA TYR A 230 -15.29 -11.87 -4.10
C TYR A 230 -14.39 -12.31 -5.23
N PHE A 231 -14.99 -12.55 -6.37
CA PHE A 231 -14.31 -12.76 -7.64
C PHE A 231 -14.32 -11.44 -8.42
N VAL A 232 -13.15 -11.02 -8.89
CA VAL A 232 -12.96 -9.83 -9.72
C VAL A 232 -12.41 -10.26 -11.06
N TYR A 233 -13.05 -9.86 -12.15
CA TYR A 233 -12.54 -10.07 -13.50
C TYR A 233 -11.85 -8.83 -14.04
N GLY A 234 -10.64 -9.00 -14.64
CA GLY A 234 -9.95 -7.95 -15.39
C GLY A 234 -10.60 -7.64 -16.74
N PRO A 235 -10.03 -8.03 -17.89
CA PRO A 235 -8.90 -8.97 -18.10
C PRO A 235 -7.50 -8.42 -17.74
N GLN A 236 -7.35 -7.11 -17.60
CA GLN A 236 -6.06 -6.54 -17.22
C GLN A 236 -5.87 -6.56 -15.69
N MET A 237 -4.63 -6.73 -15.23
CA MET A 237 -4.31 -6.68 -13.80
C MET A 237 -4.67 -5.33 -13.18
N GLN A 238 -4.59 -4.26 -13.95
CA GLN A 238 -5.03 -2.94 -13.54
C GLN A 238 -6.51 -2.92 -13.16
N ASP A 239 -7.39 -3.51 -13.99
CA ASP A 239 -8.84 -3.58 -13.71
C ASP A 239 -9.13 -4.35 -12.43
N VAL A 240 -8.36 -5.41 -12.17
CA VAL A 240 -8.48 -6.23 -10.96
C VAL A 240 -8.12 -5.41 -9.72
N VAL A 241 -6.98 -4.72 -9.74
CA VAL A 241 -6.51 -3.92 -8.59
C VAL A 241 -7.42 -2.73 -8.33
N THR A 242 -7.83 -1.99 -9.37
CA THR A 242 -8.73 -0.83 -9.22
C THR A 242 -10.10 -1.24 -8.70
N THR A 243 -10.66 -2.36 -9.19
CA THR A 243 -11.93 -2.91 -8.67
C THR A 243 -11.80 -3.35 -7.21
N TYR A 244 -10.68 -3.96 -6.81
CA TYR A 244 -10.43 -4.33 -5.43
C TYR A 244 -10.28 -3.10 -4.52
N THR A 245 -9.58 -2.06 -4.96
CA THR A 245 -9.46 -0.81 -4.19
C THR A 245 -10.78 -0.06 -4.09
N ASP A 246 -11.63 -0.09 -5.11
CA ASP A 246 -13.01 0.41 -5.01
C ASP A 246 -13.82 -0.38 -3.97
N LEU A 247 -13.71 -1.71 -3.98
CA LEU A 247 -14.42 -2.58 -3.04
C LEU A 247 -14.01 -2.32 -1.59
N THR A 248 -12.72 -2.12 -1.34
CA THR A 248 -12.16 -1.97 0.01
C THR A 248 -11.96 -0.52 0.44
N GLY A 249 -12.20 0.43 -0.45
CA GLY A 249 -12.09 1.86 -0.22
C GLY A 249 -10.68 2.40 -0.43
N LYS A 250 -10.61 3.68 -0.74
CA LYS A 250 -9.39 4.43 -1.03
C LYS A 250 -9.05 5.38 0.11
N PRO A 251 -7.78 5.79 0.30
CA PRO A 251 -7.41 6.78 1.31
C PRO A 251 -7.87 8.19 0.95
N GLU A 252 -7.80 9.10 1.90
CA GLU A 252 -7.82 10.53 1.60
C GLU A 252 -6.42 11.00 1.17
N LEU A 253 -6.38 12.08 0.37
CA LEU A 253 -5.11 12.71 -0.01
C LEU A 253 -4.38 13.21 1.24
N PRO A 254 -3.12 12.80 1.50
CA PRO A 254 -2.37 13.25 2.66
C PRO A 254 -1.84 14.68 2.47
N PRO A 255 -1.36 15.36 3.51
CA PRO A 255 -0.57 16.58 3.32
C PRO A 255 0.74 16.25 2.61
N LEU A 256 1.22 17.14 1.73
CA LEU A 256 2.38 16.87 0.87
C LEU A 256 3.65 16.50 1.67
N TRP A 257 3.86 17.08 2.86
CA TRP A 257 5.04 16.84 3.68
C TRP A 257 5.22 15.36 4.08
N VAL A 258 4.15 14.56 4.15
CA VAL A 258 4.28 13.12 4.48
C VAL A 258 4.90 12.30 3.35
N LEU A 259 4.99 12.88 2.15
CA LEU A 259 5.70 12.29 1.01
C LEU A 259 7.18 12.69 0.98
N GLY A 260 7.64 13.57 1.87
CA GLY A 260 9.04 13.91 2.08
C GLY A 260 9.86 12.77 2.68
N TYR A 261 11.02 13.10 3.24
CA TYR A 261 11.87 12.17 3.98
C TYR A 261 11.61 12.32 5.48
N HIS A 262 11.55 11.19 6.17
CA HIS A 262 11.30 11.09 7.61
C HIS A 262 12.46 10.41 8.32
N GLN A 263 12.81 10.90 9.52
CA GLN A 263 13.86 10.34 10.36
C GLN A 263 13.28 9.81 11.67
N CYS A 264 13.62 8.58 12.00
CA CYS A 264 13.22 7.90 13.22
C CYS A 264 14.39 7.07 13.79
N LYS A 265 14.33 6.82 15.08
CA LYS A 265 15.17 5.86 15.81
C LYS A 265 14.48 5.50 17.13
N TRP A 266 14.66 4.32 17.61
CA TRP A 266 14.39 3.95 19.00
C TRP A 266 15.67 4.14 19.83
N SER A 267 15.84 5.28 20.54
CA SER A 267 15.00 6.47 20.60
C SER A 267 15.83 7.74 20.56
N TYR A 268 15.21 8.84 20.13
CA TYR A 268 15.77 10.18 20.29
C TYR A 268 15.27 10.80 21.60
N TYR A 269 16.09 10.82 22.65
CA TYR A 269 15.89 11.50 23.91
C TYR A 269 17.24 11.84 24.57
N PRO A 270 17.34 12.86 25.46
CA PRO A 270 16.31 13.82 25.78
C PRO A 270 16.06 14.86 24.66
N GLU A 271 15.24 15.90 24.92
CA GLU A 271 14.91 16.99 24.00
C GLU A 271 16.13 17.58 23.28
N SER A 272 17.26 17.73 23.98
CA SER A 272 18.52 18.22 23.39
C SER A 272 19.04 17.33 22.27
N LYS A 273 18.85 16.00 22.36
CA LYS A 273 19.23 15.07 21.30
C LYS A 273 18.34 15.21 20.07
N VAL A 274 17.05 15.40 20.26
CA VAL A 274 16.12 15.65 19.16
C VAL A 274 16.54 16.90 18.39
N LYS A 275 16.84 18.00 19.11
CA LYS A 275 17.30 19.26 18.51
C LYS A 275 18.67 19.13 17.83
N GLU A 276 19.60 18.34 18.38
CA GLU A 276 20.87 18.03 17.74
C GLU A 276 20.66 17.35 16.37
N ILE A 277 19.80 16.33 16.32
CA ILE A 277 19.51 15.58 15.08
C ILE A 277 18.88 16.51 14.03
N THR A 278 17.86 17.28 14.40
CA THR A 278 17.17 18.16 13.45
C THR A 278 18.06 19.29 12.94
N SER A 279 18.88 19.89 13.82
CA SER A 279 19.87 20.90 13.42
C SER A 279 20.90 20.35 12.46
N LYS A 280 21.33 19.08 12.66
CA LYS A 280 22.32 18.42 11.80
C LYS A 280 21.80 18.20 10.38
N PHE A 281 20.53 17.84 10.20
CA PHE A 281 19.91 17.77 8.87
C PHE A 281 20.01 19.10 8.12
N ARG A 282 19.71 20.22 8.80
CA ARG A 282 19.77 21.57 8.20
C ARG A 282 21.21 21.98 7.91
N GLU A 283 22.14 21.73 8.84
CA GLU A 283 23.59 21.99 8.66
C GLU A 283 24.13 21.28 7.42
N LEU A 284 23.82 19.99 7.26
CA LEU A 284 24.28 19.16 6.14
C LEU A 284 23.47 19.35 4.87
N LYS A 285 22.42 20.17 4.89
CA LYS A 285 21.50 20.40 3.77
C LYS A 285 20.91 19.08 3.22
N ILE A 286 20.51 18.18 4.10
CA ILE A 286 19.78 16.97 3.76
C ILE A 286 18.31 17.24 4.04
N PRO A 287 17.44 17.25 3.03
CA PRO A 287 16.01 17.52 3.22
C PRO A 287 15.36 16.51 4.19
N CYS A 288 14.51 17.01 5.09
CA CYS A 288 13.78 16.17 6.03
C CYS A 288 12.53 16.91 6.56
N ASP A 289 11.36 16.29 6.48
CA ASP A 289 10.10 16.89 6.93
C ASP A 289 9.68 16.48 8.33
N ALA A 290 10.05 15.29 8.79
CA ALA A 290 9.52 14.76 10.03
C ALA A 290 10.57 14.08 10.90
N ILE A 291 10.44 14.30 12.21
CA ILE A 291 11.17 13.60 13.26
C ILE A 291 10.19 12.80 14.12
N TYR A 292 10.55 11.56 14.44
CA TYR A 292 9.73 10.68 15.27
C TYR A 292 10.25 10.60 16.70
N LEU A 293 9.34 10.54 17.64
CA LEU A 293 9.62 10.21 19.04
C LEU A 293 9.07 8.81 19.32
N ASP A 294 9.97 7.89 19.61
CA ASP A 294 9.68 6.52 20.02
C ASP A 294 9.35 6.46 21.51
N ILE A 295 9.06 5.31 22.08
CA ILE A 295 8.41 5.09 23.40
C ILE A 295 9.02 5.88 24.57
N ASP A 296 10.30 6.26 24.52
CA ASP A 296 11.01 6.95 25.61
C ASP A 296 10.58 8.42 25.85
N TYR A 297 9.75 9.00 24.96
CA TYR A 297 9.16 10.31 25.25
C TYR A 297 8.07 10.22 26.35
N MET A 298 7.49 9.03 26.52
CA MET A 298 6.42 8.77 27.46
C MET A 298 6.93 8.61 28.90
N ASP A 299 6.16 9.00 29.90
CA ASP A 299 6.44 8.73 31.30
C ASP A 299 6.23 7.23 31.62
N GLY A 300 7.33 6.50 31.75
CA GLY A 300 7.32 5.05 32.00
C GLY A 300 6.51 4.27 30.97
N PHE A 301 6.60 4.67 29.69
CA PHE A 301 5.92 4.09 28.52
C PHE A 301 4.39 4.13 28.59
N ARG A 302 3.80 5.05 29.41
CA ARG A 302 2.35 5.28 29.45
C ARG A 302 1.92 6.13 28.28
N CYS A 303 1.06 5.63 27.42
CA CYS A 303 0.50 6.38 26.30
C CYS A 303 -0.17 7.68 26.75
N PHE A 304 -0.09 8.73 25.94
CA PHE A 304 -0.65 10.07 26.24
C PHE A 304 -0.03 10.76 27.45
N THR A 305 1.22 10.46 27.79
CA THR A 305 2.00 11.14 28.82
C THR A 305 3.35 11.59 28.26
N TRP A 306 4.02 12.50 28.98
CA TRP A 306 5.35 12.98 28.65
C TRP A 306 6.29 12.80 29.85
N ASN A 307 7.47 12.26 29.58
CA ASN A 307 8.56 12.21 30.57
C ASN A 307 9.12 13.61 30.74
N LYS A 308 8.81 14.24 31.85
CA LYS A 308 9.20 15.64 32.13
C LYS A 308 10.69 15.83 32.44
N ASP A 309 11.39 14.77 32.79
CA ASP A 309 12.85 14.83 32.97
C ASP A 309 13.58 14.90 31.60
N TYR A 310 13.03 14.26 30.58
CA TYR A 310 13.57 14.29 29.23
C TYR A 310 12.98 15.38 28.35
N PHE A 311 11.71 15.69 28.53
CA PHE A 311 10.94 16.66 27.76
C PHE A 311 10.17 17.60 28.70
N PRO A 312 10.87 18.56 29.31
CA PRO A 312 10.26 19.43 30.33
C PRO A 312 9.12 20.31 29.79
N ASP A 313 9.24 20.77 28.54
CA ASP A 313 8.22 21.55 27.85
C ASP A 313 8.04 21.03 26.40
N PRO A 314 7.28 19.95 26.20
CA PRO A 314 7.10 19.37 24.88
C PRO A 314 6.40 20.30 23.89
N LYS A 315 5.52 21.19 24.38
CA LYS A 315 4.85 22.17 23.52
C LYS A 315 5.83 23.18 22.93
N LYS A 316 6.76 23.67 23.74
CA LYS A 316 7.80 24.60 23.29
C LYS A 316 8.73 23.89 22.29
N MET A 317 9.18 22.69 22.62
CA MET A 317 10.05 21.91 21.72
C MET A 317 9.40 21.68 20.36
N VAL A 318 8.14 21.21 20.34
CA VAL A 318 7.42 20.93 19.09
C VAL A 318 7.22 22.21 18.26
N ALA A 319 6.99 23.37 18.91
CA ALA A 319 6.89 24.65 18.22
C ALA A 319 8.24 25.07 17.61
N GLU A 320 9.36 24.97 18.34
CA GLU A 320 10.69 25.27 17.84
C GLU A 320 11.09 24.35 16.67
N LEU A 321 10.77 23.05 16.76
CA LEU A 321 11.00 22.11 15.65
C LEU A 321 10.17 22.48 14.41
N ALA A 322 8.94 22.97 14.61
CA ALA A 322 8.08 23.40 13.52
C ALA A 322 8.59 24.69 12.83
N GLU A 323 9.22 25.62 13.58
CA GLU A 323 9.91 26.80 13.03
C GLU A 323 11.08 26.39 12.12
N ASP A 324 11.80 25.32 12.48
CA ASP A 324 12.86 24.71 11.68
C ASP A 324 12.34 23.80 10.55
N GLY A 325 11.00 23.75 10.32
CA GLY A 325 10.33 23.01 9.27
C GLY A 325 10.05 21.53 9.59
N PHE A 326 10.33 21.06 10.83
CA PHE A 326 10.06 19.66 11.21
C PHE A 326 8.65 19.45 11.75
N LYS A 327 8.03 18.36 11.35
CA LYS A 327 6.77 17.86 11.88
C LYS A 327 7.09 16.74 12.87
N THR A 328 6.66 16.90 14.13
CA THR A 328 6.85 15.88 15.16
C THR A 328 5.78 14.82 15.05
N ILE A 329 6.18 13.55 15.07
CA ILE A 329 5.32 12.37 15.06
C ILE A 329 5.65 11.55 16.31
N VAL A 330 4.63 11.02 16.99
CA VAL A 330 4.82 10.23 18.21
C VAL A 330 4.24 8.83 18.06
N ILE A 331 4.89 7.85 18.70
CA ILE A 331 4.39 6.48 18.81
C ILE A 331 3.29 6.39 19.87
N ILE A 332 2.26 5.58 19.60
CA ILE A 332 1.21 5.20 20.55
C ILE A 332 0.90 3.72 20.38
N ASP A 333 1.05 2.96 21.45
CA ASP A 333 0.79 1.52 21.54
C ASP A 333 -0.61 1.21 22.10
N PRO A 334 -1.16 -0.02 21.90
CA PRO A 334 -2.46 -0.39 22.43
C PRO A 334 -2.45 -0.77 23.92
N GLY A 335 -1.30 -1.05 24.49
CA GLY A 335 -1.16 -1.53 25.87
C GLY A 335 -1.27 -0.41 26.90
N ILE A 336 -2.36 -0.36 27.65
CA ILE A 336 -2.60 0.62 28.70
C ILE A 336 -2.11 0.04 30.04
N LYS A 337 -1.05 0.62 30.60
CA LYS A 337 -0.41 0.20 31.86
C LYS A 337 -1.42 0.09 32.99
N ILE A 338 -1.39 -1.01 33.72
CA ILE A 338 -2.19 -1.20 34.95
C ILE A 338 -1.55 -0.36 36.07
N ASP A 339 -2.03 0.85 36.26
CA ASP A 339 -1.51 1.78 37.26
C ASP A 339 -2.64 2.68 37.80
N LYS A 340 -2.82 2.67 39.12
CA LYS A 340 -3.87 3.43 39.81
C LYS A 340 -3.72 4.95 39.68
N ASN A 341 -2.52 5.42 39.38
CA ASN A 341 -2.25 6.85 39.21
C ASN A 341 -2.30 7.30 37.76
N TYR A 342 -2.59 6.38 36.82
CA TYR A 342 -2.63 6.67 35.41
C TYR A 342 -4.08 6.87 34.95
N TRP A 343 -4.38 8.10 34.58
CA TRP A 343 -5.76 8.54 34.28
C TRP A 343 -6.44 7.81 33.13
N VAL A 344 -5.69 7.46 32.07
CA VAL A 344 -6.24 6.69 30.94
C VAL A 344 -6.67 5.31 31.40
N TYR A 345 -5.87 4.67 32.27
CA TYR A 345 -6.23 3.38 32.85
C TYR A 345 -7.48 3.46 33.72
N GLN A 346 -7.54 4.49 34.59
CA GLN A 346 -8.70 4.65 35.47
C GLN A 346 -9.99 4.90 34.71
N GLU A 347 -9.95 5.76 33.69
CA GLU A 347 -11.12 6.06 32.85
C GLU A 347 -11.57 4.81 32.09
N GLY A 348 -10.62 4.08 31.48
CA GLY A 348 -10.91 2.82 30.75
C GLY A 348 -11.49 1.73 31.64
N LEU A 349 -11.04 1.66 32.94
CA LEU A 349 -11.56 0.72 33.93
C LEU A 349 -12.97 1.11 34.38
N GLU A 350 -13.22 2.37 34.71
CA GLU A 350 -14.51 2.88 35.14
C GLU A 350 -15.61 2.69 34.08
N LYS A 351 -15.26 2.89 32.83
CA LYS A 351 -16.19 2.81 31.70
C LYS A 351 -16.25 1.43 31.03
N ASP A 352 -15.53 0.44 31.56
CA ASP A 352 -15.50 -0.94 31.04
C ASP A 352 -15.04 -1.05 29.59
N TYR A 353 -13.94 -0.38 29.23
CA TYR A 353 -13.46 -0.26 27.85
C TYR A 353 -12.41 -1.29 27.43
N PHE A 354 -11.93 -2.11 28.37
CA PHE A 354 -10.89 -3.11 28.07
C PHE A 354 -11.46 -4.47 27.67
N CYS A 355 -10.73 -5.18 26.82
CA CYS A 355 -11.02 -6.55 26.44
C CYS A 355 -11.13 -7.46 27.67
N LYS A 356 -12.04 -8.43 27.62
CA LYS A 356 -12.27 -9.41 28.68
C LYS A 356 -11.92 -10.82 28.24
N ARG A 357 -11.40 -11.60 29.16
CA ARG A 357 -11.26 -13.06 29.00
C ARG A 357 -12.66 -13.70 28.95
N ALA A 358 -12.72 -14.92 28.45
CA ALA A 358 -13.97 -15.67 28.37
C ALA A 358 -14.62 -15.95 29.74
N ASP A 359 -13.79 -16.08 30.81
CA ASP A 359 -14.20 -16.27 32.21
C ASP A 359 -14.53 -14.97 32.97
N GLY A 360 -14.46 -13.79 32.30
CA GLY A 360 -14.94 -12.51 32.79
C GLY A 360 -13.91 -11.46 33.19
N PRO A 361 -12.74 -11.74 33.74
CA PRO A 361 -11.72 -10.74 34.08
C PRO A 361 -11.18 -10.01 32.85
N TYR A 362 -10.64 -8.79 33.02
CA TYR A 362 -9.97 -8.06 31.98
C TYR A 362 -8.75 -8.84 31.45
N MET A 363 -8.56 -8.81 30.11
CA MET A 363 -7.37 -9.34 29.47
C MET A 363 -6.14 -8.57 29.96
N LYS A 364 -5.13 -9.30 30.41
CA LYS A 364 -3.83 -8.77 30.81
C LYS A 364 -2.75 -9.34 29.90
N GLY A 365 -1.79 -8.48 29.52
CA GLY A 365 -0.60 -8.90 28.82
C GLY A 365 0.57 -7.98 29.14
N LYS A 366 1.79 -8.43 28.92
CA LYS A 366 2.99 -7.61 29.10
C LYS A 366 3.40 -6.99 27.76
N VAL A 367 3.67 -5.72 27.79
CA VAL A 367 4.34 -4.96 26.73
C VAL A 367 5.32 -3.99 27.37
N TRP A 368 5.78 -2.96 26.69
CA TRP A 368 6.84 -2.05 27.18
C TRP A 368 6.61 -1.48 28.58
N PRO A 369 5.41 -1.00 29.00
CA PRO A 369 5.23 -0.50 30.35
C PRO A 369 5.04 -1.59 31.42
N GLY A 370 5.15 -2.87 31.07
CA GLY A 370 4.88 -4.01 31.93
C GLY A 370 3.47 -4.58 31.77
N GLU A 371 2.76 -4.89 32.88
CA GLU A 371 1.38 -5.37 32.81
C GLU A 371 0.40 -4.32 32.30
N CYS A 372 -0.35 -4.65 31.24
CA CYS A 372 -1.32 -3.79 30.59
C CYS A 372 -2.69 -4.44 30.46
N ASN A 373 -3.73 -3.58 30.39
CA ASN A 373 -5.01 -3.94 29.76
C ASN A 373 -5.08 -3.34 28.35
N PHE A 374 -5.93 -3.88 27.50
CA PHE A 374 -6.01 -3.52 26.10
C PHE A 374 -7.44 -3.08 25.74
N PRO A 375 -7.64 -1.87 25.17
CA PRO A 375 -8.96 -1.42 24.76
C PRO A 375 -9.60 -2.32 23.71
N ASP A 376 -10.90 -2.53 23.80
CA ASP A 376 -11.64 -3.24 22.73
C ASP A 376 -12.02 -2.28 21.60
N TYR A 377 -11.08 -2.04 20.68
CA TYR A 377 -11.31 -1.17 19.51
C TYR A 377 -12.41 -1.67 18.56
N THR A 378 -12.93 -2.88 18.74
CA THR A 378 -14.10 -3.36 17.99
C THR A 378 -15.42 -2.75 18.49
N ASN A 379 -15.38 -2.09 19.65
CA ASN A 379 -16.50 -1.33 20.22
C ASN A 379 -16.46 0.14 19.75
N PRO A 380 -17.51 0.64 19.08
CA PRO A 380 -17.54 2.02 18.60
C PRO A 380 -17.42 3.08 19.71
N VAL A 381 -17.92 2.77 20.92
CA VAL A 381 -17.79 3.68 22.07
C VAL A 381 -16.32 3.78 22.51
N VAL A 382 -15.59 2.68 22.50
CA VAL A 382 -14.16 2.66 22.82
C VAL A 382 -13.34 3.38 21.75
N ARG A 383 -13.69 3.23 20.47
CA ARG A 383 -13.05 4.00 19.39
C ARG A 383 -13.25 5.52 19.56
N GLU A 384 -14.45 5.95 19.94
CA GLU A 384 -14.72 7.37 20.18
C GLU A 384 -13.95 7.91 21.39
N TRP A 385 -13.89 7.16 22.48
CA TRP A 385 -13.06 7.47 23.64
C TRP A 385 -11.59 7.61 23.24
N TRP A 386 -11.03 6.59 22.56
CA TRP A 386 -9.65 6.61 22.08
C TRP A 386 -9.35 7.83 21.22
N ALA A 387 -10.24 8.15 20.27
CA ALA A 387 -10.12 9.34 19.45
C ALA A 387 -10.06 10.63 20.28
N GLY A 388 -10.78 10.71 21.40
CA GLY A 388 -10.78 11.86 22.30
C GLY A 388 -9.46 12.09 23.02
N LEU A 389 -8.68 11.01 23.28
CA LEU A 389 -7.40 11.09 23.99
C LEU A 389 -6.32 11.88 23.24
N PHE A 390 -6.43 12.00 21.92
CA PHE A 390 -5.45 12.72 21.07
C PHE A 390 -5.52 14.25 21.18
N LYS A 391 -6.47 14.83 21.92
CA LYS A 391 -6.65 16.28 22.01
C LYS A 391 -5.39 16.99 22.48
N GLU A 392 -4.82 16.56 23.59
CA GLU A 392 -3.62 17.20 24.16
C GLU A 392 -2.42 17.09 23.18
N LEU A 393 -2.16 15.92 22.65
CA LEU A 393 -1.04 15.70 21.72
C LEU A 393 -1.15 16.57 20.46
N ILE A 394 -2.32 16.60 19.83
CA ILE A 394 -2.51 17.25 18.53
C ILE A 394 -2.78 18.76 18.68
N SER A 395 -3.80 19.14 19.49
CA SER A 395 -4.23 20.54 19.60
C SER A 395 -3.37 21.37 20.53
N ASP A 396 -2.98 20.83 21.69
CA ASP A 396 -2.36 21.61 22.73
C ASP A 396 -0.84 21.65 22.61
N ILE A 397 -0.22 20.51 22.25
CA ILE A 397 1.24 20.37 22.05
C ILE A 397 1.63 20.64 20.59
N GLY A 398 0.84 20.22 19.61
CA GLY A 398 1.07 20.51 18.20
C GLY A 398 1.71 19.37 17.39
N VAL A 399 1.68 18.13 17.91
CA VAL A 399 2.11 16.93 17.18
C VAL A 399 1.32 16.81 15.85
N LYS A 400 1.98 16.40 14.78
CA LYS A 400 1.40 16.43 13.41
C LYS A 400 0.96 15.08 12.90
N GLY A 401 1.41 13.97 13.50
CA GLY A 401 1.04 12.63 13.11
C GLY A 401 1.23 11.63 14.23
N VAL A 402 0.65 10.45 14.08
CA VAL A 402 0.69 9.37 15.07
C VAL A 402 1.13 8.07 14.41
N TRP A 403 2.01 7.37 15.09
CA TRP A 403 2.48 6.05 14.73
C TRP A 403 1.89 5.02 15.71
N ASN A 404 1.02 4.12 15.19
CA ASN A 404 0.50 2.99 15.92
C ASN A 404 1.41 1.77 15.76
N ASP A 405 1.97 1.31 16.86
CA ASP A 405 2.83 0.14 16.92
C ASP A 405 2.26 -0.93 17.85
N MET A 406 2.83 -2.14 17.86
CA MET A 406 2.47 -3.27 18.73
C MET A 406 0.99 -3.72 18.64
N ASN A 407 0.30 -3.40 17.57
CA ASN A 407 -1.17 -3.51 17.46
C ASN A 407 -1.67 -4.71 16.63
N GLU A 408 -0.94 -5.82 16.59
CA GLU A 408 -1.35 -7.12 16.03
C GLU A 408 -2.56 -7.76 16.77
N PRO A 409 -2.79 -7.65 18.09
CA PRO A 409 -2.04 -7.02 19.20
C PRO A 409 -0.87 -7.89 19.70
N ALA A 410 0.29 -7.25 19.90
CA ALA A 410 1.46 -7.91 20.46
C ALA A 410 1.37 -8.07 21.97
N VAL A 411 1.75 -9.24 22.48
CA VAL A 411 1.94 -9.55 23.89
C VAL A 411 3.26 -10.28 24.05
N MET A 412 4.14 -9.73 24.87
CA MET A 412 5.45 -10.31 25.16
C MET A 412 5.34 -11.50 26.12
N GLU A 413 6.34 -12.36 26.12
CA GLU A 413 6.48 -13.50 27.02
C GLU A 413 5.39 -14.57 26.90
N VAL A 414 4.63 -14.61 25.79
CA VAL A 414 3.66 -15.66 25.49
C VAL A 414 3.97 -16.33 24.14
N PRO A 415 3.76 -17.65 24.01
CA PRO A 415 4.17 -18.40 22.81
C PRO A 415 3.51 -17.92 21.50
N ASN A 416 2.24 -17.54 21.58
CA ASN A 416 1.46 -17.04 20.44
C ASN A 416 1.61 -15.54 20.15
N LYS A 417 2.42 -14.84 20.95
CA LYS A 417 2.71 -13.40 20.85
C LYS A 417 1.48 -12.49 20.85
N THR A 418 0.30 -12.96 21.24
CA THR A 418 -0.95 -12.23 21.26
C THR A 418 -1.88 -12.69 22.40
N PHE A 419 -3.13 -12.23 22.39
CA PHE A 419 -4.14 -12.62 23.37
C PHE A 419 -4.50 -14.12 23.27
N PRO A 420 -5.01 -14.72 24.37
CA PRO A 420 -5.75 -15.96 24.27
C PRO A 420 -6.88 -15.88 23.26
N MET A 421 -7.06 -16.94 22.45
CA MET A 421 -8.00 -16.93 21.34
C MET A 421 -9.48 -16.84 21.74
N ASP A 422 -9.79 -17.03 23.00
CA ASP A 422 -11.15 -16.95 23.59
C ASP A 422 -11.50 -15.59 24.20
N VAL A 423 -10.58 -14.61 24.19
CA VAL A 423 -10.85 -13.23 24.61
C VAL A 423 -12.05 -12.68 23.85
N ARG A 424 -12.92 -11.95 24.54
CA ARG A 424 -14.19 -11.45 24.04
C ARG A 424 -14.03 -10.07 23.42
N HIS A 425 -14.74 -9.86 22.30
CA HIS A 425 -14.80 -8.61 21.57
C HIS A 425 -16.25 -8.25 21.23
N PHE A 426 -16.55 -6.96 21.23
CA PHE A 426 -17.88 -6.43 20.90
C PHE A 426 -18.21 -6.56 19.41
N TYR A 427 -17.22 -6.40 18.54
CA TYR A 427 -17.26 -6.56 17.08
C TYR A 427 -18.42 -5.81 16.40
N ASP A 428 -18.57 -4.49 16.69
CA ASP A 428 -19.65 -3.64 16.21
C ASP A 428 -21.07 -4.25 16.38
N GLY A 429 -21.32 -4.86 17.55
CA GLY A 429 -22.61 -5.46 17.90
C GLY A 429 -22.79 -6.92 17.45
N ASN A 430 -21.72 -7.56 16.94
CA ASN A 430 -21.68 -8.99 16.57
C ASN A 430 -20.66 -9.73 17.44
N PRO A 431 -20.90 -9.91 18.75
CA PRO A 431 -19.90 -10.38 19.70
C PRO A 431 -19.18 -11.65 19.23
N CYS A 432 -17.87 -11.70 19.39
CA CYS A 432 -17.07 -12.82 18.96
C CYS A 432 -15.85 -13.06 19.88
N SER A 433 -15.14 -14.16 19.64
CA SER A 433 -13.84 -14.42 20.25
C SER A 433 -12.70 -13.73 19.49
N HIS A 434 -11.53 -13.67 20.13
CA HIS A 434 -10.31 -13.14 19.52
C HIS A 434 -9.90 -13.88 18.25
N ARG A 435 -10.23 -15.15 18.09
CA ARG A 435 -10.03 -15.91 16.85
C ARG A 435 -10.56 -15.18 15.62
N LYS A 436 -11.73 -14.52 15.74
CA LYS A 436 -12.34 -13.73 14.66
C LYS A 436 -11.87 -12.27 14.63
N ALA A 437 -11.60 -11.67 15.79
CA ALA A 437 -11.29 -10.26 15.92
C ALA A 437 -9.79 -9.94 15.78
N HIS A 438 -8.91 -10.93 15.90
CA HIS A 438 -7.46 -10.73 15.93
C HIS A 438 -6.94 -9.91 14.75
N ASN A 439 -7.19 -10.36 13.55
CA ASN A 439 -6.62 -9.75 12.33
C ASN A 439 -7.13 -8.32 12.05
N ILE A 440 -8.22 -7.89 12.71
CA ILE A 440 -8.78 -6.54 12.50
C ILE A 440 -8.50 -5.59 13.68
N TYR A 441 -7.91 -6.07 14.76
CA TYR A 441 -7.67 -5.28 15.96
C TYR A 441 -6.83 -4.03 15.67
N GLY A 442 -5.69 -4.18 15.00
CA GLY A 442 -4.81 -3.08 14.60
C GLY A 442 -5.50 -2.09 13.67
N THR A 443 -6.29 -2.57 12.71
CA THR A 443 -7.07 -1.71 11.82
C THR A 443 -8.08 -0.87 12.60
N GLN A 444 -8.75 -1.43 13.61
CA GLN A 444 -9.73 -0.68 14.41
C GLN A 444 -9.06 0.33 15.34
N MET A 445 -7.86 0.04 15.86
CA MET A 445 -7.04 1.03 16.56
C MET A 445 -6.64 2.17 15.62
N ALA A 446 -6.08 1.87 14.44
CA ALA A 446 -5.68 2.87 13.44
C ALA A 446 -6.87 3.74 13.00
N ARG A 447 -8.06 3.15 12.81
CA ARG A 447 -9.30 3.86 12.53
C ARG A 447 -9.67 4.84 13.65
N ALA A 448 -9.60 4.42 14.91
CA ALA A 448 -9.87 5.27 16.07
C ALA A 448 -8.87 6.42 16.16
N THR A 449 -7.58 6.12 15.99
CA THR A 449 -6.48 7.09 15.94
C THR A 449 -6.69 8.12 14.81
N TYR A 450 -7.01 7.64 13.59
CA TYR A 450 -7.28 8.51 12.44
C TYR A 450 -8.41 9.51 12.71
N HIS A 451 -9.52 9.05 13.30
CA HIS A 451 -10.64 9.95 13.64
C HIS A 451 -10.25 10.97 14.70
N GLY A 452 -9.44 10.59 15.68
CA GLY A 452 -8.89 11.50 16.68
C GLY A 452 -7.96 12.56 16.07
N VAL A 453 -6.96 12.11 15.33
CA VAL A 453 -6.00 13.03 14.67
C VAL A 453 -6.75 13.97 13.72
N LYS A 454 -7.64 13.43 12.86
CA LYS A 454 -8.43 14.22 11.90
C LYS A 454 -9.28 15.29 12.59
N ARG A 455 -9.91 14.95 13.72
CA ARG A 455 -10.72 15.89 14.53
C ARG A 455 -9.90 17.06 15.02
N PHE A 456 -8.74 16.79 15.56
CA PHE A 456 -7.95 17.78 16.27
C PHE A 456 -6.91 18.50 15.41
N VAL A 457 -6.57 18.00 14.24
CA VAL A 457 -5.70 18.68 13.27
C VAL A 457 -6.50 19.56 12.30
N TYR A 458 -7.83 19.35 12.20
CA TYR A 458 -8.69 20.10 11.28
C TYR A 458 -8.47 21.63 11.38
N PRO A 459 -8.39 22.38 10.27
CA PRO A 459 -8.74 21.98 8.89
C PRO A 459 -7.61 21.33 8.07
N LYS A 460 -6.52 20.94 8.71
CA LYS A 460 -5.42 20.22 8.07
C LYS A 460 -5.76 18.74 7.88
N ARG A 461 -5.00 18.05 7.02
CA ARG A 461 -5.15 16.61 6.77
C ARG A 461 -4.42 15.78 7.82
N PRO A 462 -4.97 14.64 8.27
CA PRO A 462 -4.33 13.78 9.25
C PRO A 462 -3.20 12.96 8.65
N PHE A 463 -2.25 12.55 9.50
CA PHE A 463 -1.28 11.52 9.20
C PHE A 463 -1.25 10.48 10.30
N VAL A 464 -1.48 9.22 9.92
CA VAL A 464 -1.36 8.04 10.79
C VAL A 464 -0.59 6.97 10.05
N ILE A 465 0.30 6.28 10.74
CA ILE A 465 1.00 5.09 10.25
C ILE A 465 0.79 3.95 11.23
N THR A 466 0.58 2.74 10.73
CA THR A 466 0.31 1.55 11.55
C THR A 466 1.16 0.36 11.15
N ARG A 467 1.59 -0.45 12.16
CA ARG A 467 2.31 -1.71 11.90
C ARG A 467 1.36 -2.80 11.43
N SER A 468 0.29 -3.05 12.17
CA SER A 468 -0.68 -4.10 11.83
C SER A 468 -1.91 -3.55 11.12
N ALA A 469 -2.36 -4.26 10.08
CA ALA A 469 -3.49 -3.87 9.26
C ALA A 469 -4.20 -5.08 8.64
N TYR A 470 -5.51 -4.91 8.36
CA TYR A 470 -6.33 -5.78 7.53
C TYR A 470 -6.79 -5.03 6.29
N SER A 471 -7.21 -5.75 5.23
CA SER A 471 -7.81 -5.15 4.02
C SER A 471 -8.80 -4.04 4.37
N GLY A 472 -8.69 -2.90 3.69
CA GLY A 472 -9.52 -1.71 3.96
C GLY A 472 -8.89 -0.71 4.96
N ALA A 473 -7.75 -1.05 5.59
CA ALA A 473 -7.04 -0.15 6.49
C ALA A 473 -6.50 1.10 5.79
N GLN A 474 -6.21 1.02 4.49
CA GLN A 474 -5.73 2.16 3.68
C GLN A 474 -6.64 3.39 3.77
N ARG A 475 -7.91 3.24 4.10
CA ARG A 475 -8.85 4.35 4.33
C ARG A 475 -8.45 5.23 5.51
N TYR A 476 -7.61 4.74 6.40
CA TYR A 476 -7.30 5.40 7.68
C TYR A 476 -5.81 5.61 7.92
N THR A 477 -4.94 4.89 7.23
CA THR A 477 -3.53 4.83 7.63
C THR A 477 -2.61 4.48 6.47
N SER A 478 -1.36 4.97 6.54
CA SER A 478 -0.20 4.42 5.84
C SER A 478 0.40 3.24 6.63
N SER A 479 1.42 2.58 6.09
CA SER A 479 2.07 1.45 6.74
C SER A 479 3.56 1.34 6.39
N TRP A 480 4.27 0.47 7.11
CA TRP A 480 5.63 0.05 6.76
C TRP A 480 5.77 -1.47 6.90
N THR A 481 6.84 -2.06 6.44
CA THR A 481 7.01 -3.51 6.38
C THR A 481 7.43 -4.17 7.71
N GLY A 482 7.39 -3.42 8.82
CA GLY A 482 7.77 -3.92 10.17
C GLY A 482 9.28 -4.00 10.37
N ASP A 483 9.69 -4.82 11.33
CA ASP A 483 11.03 -4.87 11.92
C ASP A 483 11.99 -5.70 11.05
N ASN A 484 12.43 -5.12 9.94
CA ASN A 484 13.38 -5.72 9.01
C ASN A 484 14.82 -5.69 9.55
N VAL A 485 15.74 -6.38 8.90
CA VAL A 485 17.15 -6.51 9.32
C VAL A 485 18.09 -5.78 8.35
N ALA A 486 19.16 -5.21 8.86
CA ALA A 486 20.18 -4.51 8.06
C ALA A 486 21.04 -5.49 7.24
N THR A 487 20.45 -6.15 6.25
CA THR A 487 21.09 -7.11 5.35
C THR A 487 20.69 -6.89 3.89
N TRP A 488 21.52 -7.37 2.98
CA TRP A 488 21.24 -7.36 1.54
C TRP A 488 19.98 -8.19 1.18
N GLU A 489 19.74 -9.29 1.91
CA GLU A 489 18.52 -10.06 1.76
C GLU A 489 17.28 -9.22 2.07
N HIS A 490 17.34 -8.43 3.15
CA HIS A 490 16.23 -7.55 3.52
C HIS A 490 16.06 -6.34 2.61
N LEU A 491 17.14 -5.83 2.01
CA LEU A 491 17.04 -4.84 0.95
C LEU A 491 16.25 -5.40 -0.26
N TRP A 492 16.54 -6.65 -0.65
CA TRP A 492 15.80 -7.36 -1.70
C TRP A 492 14.33 -7.60 -1.29
N ILE A 493 14.09 -8.06 -0.05
CA ILE A 493 12.73 -8.25 0.49
C ILE A 493 11.95 -6.94 0.48
N ALA A 494 12.52 -5.83 0.97
CA ALA A 494 11.89 -4.53 1.01
C ALA A 494 11.42 -4.06 -0.38
N ASN A 495 12.26 -4.26 -1.40
CA ASN A 495 11.90 -3.96 -2.78
C ASN A 495 10.63 -4.70 -3.24
N ILE A 496 10.48 -5.99 -2.88
CA ILE A 496 9.34 -6.80 -3.29
C ILE A 496 8.10 -6.51 -2.42
N GLN A 497 8.26 -6.42 -1.09
CA GLN A 497 7.14 -6.21 -0.19
C GLN A 497 6.38 -4.93 -0.50
N VAL A 498 7.07 -3.81 -0.75
CA VAL A 498 6.42 -2.52 -1.05
C VAL A 498 5.66 -2.60 -2.38
N GLN A 499 6.21 -3.24 -3.40
CA GLN A 499 5.50 -3.49 -4.67
C GLN A 499 4.25 -4.35 -4.47
N ARG A 500 4.37 -5.44 -3.69
CA ARG A 500 3.26 -6.36 -3.38
C ARG A 500 2.15 -5.66 -2.59
N MET A 501 2.51 -4.86 -1.58
CA MET A 501 1.56 -4.03 -0.81
C MET A 501 0.81 -3.07 -1.74
N SER A 502 1.51 -2.47 -2.69
CA SER A 502 0.95 -1.52 -3.66
C SER A 502 -0.16 -2.15 -4.51
N ILE A 503 0.06 -3.34 -5.08
CA ILE A 503 -0.97 -4.06 -5.86
C ILE A 503 -2.01 -4.79 -4.99
N SER A 504 -1.82 -4.81 -3.68
CA SER A 504 -2.77 -5.35 -2.70
C SER A 504 -3.64 -4.26 -2.05
N GLY A 505 -3.72 -3.07 -2.65
CA GLY A 505 -4.57 -1.97 -2.21
C GLY A 505 -3.98 -1.10 -1.08
N MET A 506 -2.79 -1.39 -0.58
CA MET A 506 -2.10 -0.60 0.46
C MET A 506 -0.89 0.14 -0.13
N GLY A 507 -1.16 1.03 -1.10
CA GLY A 507 -0.12 1.71 -1.88
C GLY A 507 0.75 2.68 -1.09
N PHE A 508 0.29 3.22 0.03
CA PHE A 508 1.09 4.12 0.86
C PHE A 508 1.89 3.34 1.92
N THR A 509 2.92 2.64 1.44
CA THR A 509 3.79 1.78 2.25
C THR A 509 5.26 2.05 1.93
N GLY A 510 6.15 1.81 2.90
CA GLY A 510 7.60 1.82 2.77
C GLY A 510 8.24 0.75 3.64
N SER A 511 9.57 0.65 3.61
CA SER A 511 10.36 -0.15 4.56
C SER A 511 11.13 0.76 5.51
N ASP A 512 11.59 0.24 6.62
CA ASP A 512 12.60 0.91 7.42
C ASP A 512 13.94 0.91 6.67
N ILE A 513 14.34 2.10 6.20
CA ILE A 513 15.55 2.28 5.39
C ILE A 513 16.78 2.05 6.27
N GLY A 514 17.67 1.20 5.80
CA GLY A 514 18.85 0.80 6.52
C GLY A 514 18.69 -0.48 7.34
N GLY A 515 17.46 -0.90 7.60
CA GLY A 515 17.11 -2.02 8.48
C GLY A 515 16.85 -1.59 9.91
N PHE A 516 15.81 -2.13 10.55
CA PHE A 516 15.47 -1.83 11.95
C PHE A 516 16.43 -2.54 12.91
N ALA A 517 16.59 -3.86 12.73
CA ALA A 517 17.53 -4.68 13.50
C ALA A 517 18.91 -4.68 12.84
N GLU A 518 19.95 -4.78 13.67
CA GLU A 518 21.36 -4.77 13.29
C GLU A 518 21.83 -3.42 12.70
N GLN A 519 23.11 -3.34 12.36
CA GLN A 519 23.70 -2.11 11.82
C GLN A 519 24.16 -2.33 10.37
N PRO A 520 23.72 -1.50 9.42
CA PRO A 520 24.16 -1.60 8.04
C PRO A 520 25.60 -1.12 7.89
N THR A 521 26.30 -1.64 6.89
CA THR A 521 27.48 -0.98 6.33
C THR A 521 27.08 0.31 5.63
N GLY A 522 28.05 1.23 5.42
CA GLY A 522 27.78 2.46 4.66
C GLY A 522 27.25 2.18 3.25
N GLU A 523 27.78 1.14 2.58
CA GLU A 523 27.29 0.72 1.25
C GLU A 523 25.82 0.26 1.30
N LEU A 524 25.48 -0.63 2.23
CA LEU A 524 24.11 -1.14 2.36
C LEU A 524 23.13 0.00 2.66
N TYR A 525 23.49 0.91 3.57
CA TYR A 525 22.67 2.07 3.90
C TYR A 525 22.46 2.97 2.67
N ALA A 526 23.55 3.31 1.94
CA ALA A 526 23.45 4.11 0.73
C ALA A 526 22.55 3.46 -0.34
N ARG A 527 22.71 2.14 -0.59
CA ARG A 527 21.85 1.40 -1.53
C ARG A 527 20.39 1.36 -1.06
N TRP A 528 20.15 1.32 0.24
CA TRP A 528 18.78 1.36 0.78
C TRP A 528 18.14 2.75 0.66
N ILE A 529 18.90 3.82 0.87
CA ILE A 529 18.44 5.19 0.58
C ILE A 529 18.12 5.34 -0.90
N GLN A 530 18.97 4.85 -1.80
CA GLN A 530 18.74 4.89 -3.25
C GLN A 530 17.43 4.21 -3.67
N LEU A 531 17.07 3.10 -3.04
CA LEU A 531 15.76 2.44 -3.22
C LEU A 531 14.65 3.19 -2.50
N GLY A 532 14.84 3.52 -1.23
CA GLY A 532 13.81 4.04 -0.33
C GLY A 532 13.23 5.38 -0.75
N VAL A 533 13.98 6.23 -1.46
CA VAL A 533 13.48 7.49 -1.99
C VAL A 533 12.41 7.31 -3.07
N PHE A 534 12.32 6.13 -3.67
CA PHE A 534 11.25 5.75 -4.60
C PHE A 534 10.11 4.97 -3.93
N HIS A 535 10.20 4.66 -2.63
CA HIS A 535 9.04 4.14 -1.90
C HIS A 535 8.02 5.25 -1.65
N PRO A 536 6.71 4.98 -1.69
CA PRO A 536 5.68 5.96 -1.37
C PRO A 536 5.87 6.57 0.02
N PHE A 537 6.09 5.75 1.04
CA PHE A 537 6.51 6.18 2.37
C PHE A 537 8.02 6.02 2.53
N CYS A 538 8.73 7.07 2.96
CA CYS A 538 10.19 7.13 2.98
C CYS A 538 10.69 7.53 4.38
N ARG A 539 11.13 6.54 5.16
CA ARG A 539 11.59 6.74 6.54
C ARG A 539 12.82 5.88 6.84
N THR A 540 13.86 6.48 7.40
CA THR A 540 14.90 5.74 8.12
C THR A 540 14.43 5.49 9.54
N HIS A 541 14.54 4.23 10.01
CA HIS A 541 14.24 3.84 11.38
C HIS A 541 15.14 2.69 11.81
N SER A 542 15.65 2.73 13.04
CA SER A 542 16.55 1.72 13.60
C SER A 542 16.28 1.48 15.07
N SER A 543 16.58 0.25 15.52
CA SER A 543 16.57 -0.14 16.92
C SER A 543 17.65 0.59 17.72
N GLY A 544 17.41 0.81 19.02
CA GLY A 544 18.35 1.47 19.93
C GLY A 544 19.65 0.71 20.16
N ASP A 545 19.63 -0.60 20.02
CA ASP A 545 20.73 -1.49 20.41
C ASP A 545 21.82 -1.66 19.34
N HIS A 546 21.62 -1.16 18.13
CA HIS A 546 22.41 -1.48 16.94
C HIS A 546 23.10 -0.26 16.31
N GLY A 547 23.44 0.76 17.07
CA GLY A 547 24.18 1.91 16.60
C GLY A 547 23.33 2.98 15.90
N ASN A 548 23.98 3.86 15.16
CA ASN A 548 23.36 5.02 14.54
C ASN A 548 23.22 4.82 13.02
N GLN A 549 22.08 5.25 12.48
CA GLN A 549 21.79 5.21 11.05
C GLN A 549 21.39 6.60 10.48
N GLU A 550 21.73 7.66 11.20
CA GLU A 550 21.66 8.99 10.61
C GLU A 550 22.72 9.08 9.49
N PRO A 551 22.48 9.86 8.41
CA PRO A 551 23.40 9.92 7.27
C PRO A 551 24.87 10.21 7.64
N TRP A 552 25.10 10.98 8.71
CA TRP A 552 26.43 11.35 9.22
C TRP A 552 27.04 10.33 10.18
N ALA A 553 26.39 9.21 10.42
CA ALA A 553 26.99 8.06 11.13
C ALA A 553 27.97 7.27 10.25
N PHE A 554 28.01 7.58 8.96
CA PHE A 554 28.85 6.99 7.93
C PHE A 554 29.86 8.00 7.40
N ASP A 555 30.59 7.64 6.35
CA ASP A 555 31.57 8.51 5.72
C ASP A 555 30.95 9.62 4.84
N GLU A 556 31.79 10.53 4.36
CA GLU A 556 31.38 11.68 3.54
C GLU A 556 30.75 11.24 2.21
N GLU A 557 31.15 10.12 1.64
CA GLU A 557 30.58 9.60 0.40
C GLU A 557 29.11 9.20 0.60
N VAL A 558 28.82 8.49 1.70
CA VAL A 558 27.43 8.11 2.07
C VAL A 558 26.57 9.34 2.38
N ILE A 559 27.13 10.38 3.05
CA ILE A 559 26.42 11.64 3.28
C ILE A 559 26.04 12.28 1.93
N ASN A 560 26.96 12.34 0.98
CA ASN A 560 26.75 12.94 -0.33
C ASN A 560 25.73 12.17 -1.17
N ILE A 561 25.77 10.84 -1.15
CA ILE A 561 24.79 9.96 -1.78
C ILE A 561 23.38 10.20 -1.17
N THR A 562 23.30 10.21 0.16
CA THR A 562 22.05 10.47 0.87
C THR A 562 21.47 11.83 0.47
N ARG A 563 22.29 12.90 0.50
CA ARG A 563 21.87 14.24 0.08
C ARG A 563 21.37 14.24 -1.36
N LYS A 564 22.09 13.62 -2.30
CA LYS A 564 21.73 13.51 -3.71
C LYS A 564 20.35 12.87 -3.88
N PHE A 565 20.14 11.70 -3.29
CA PHE A 565 18.90 10.94 -3.50
C PHE A 565 17.70 11.49 -2.72
N VAL A 566 17.90 11.98 -1.50
CA VAL A 566 16.83 12.67 -0.77
C VAL A 566 16.45 13.96 -1.48
N SER A 567 17.41 14.74 -2.01
CA SER A 567 17.12 15.92 -2.84
C SER A 567 16.35 15.56 -4.10
N LEU A 568 16.68 14.44 -4.76
CA LEU A 568 15.92 13.93 -5.91
C LEU A 568 14.46 13.65 -5.53
N ARG A 569 14.20 13.04 -4.37
CA ARG A 569 12.83 12.83 -3.89
C ARG A 569 12.07 14.14 -3.76
N TYR A 570 12.69 15.19 -3.19
CA TYR A 570 12.05 16.49 -3.06
C TYR A 570 11.81 17.17 -4.41
N GLN A 571 12.69 16.98 -5.38
CA GLN A 571 12.43 17.40 -6.75
C GLN A 571 11.24 16.66 -7.36
N LEU A 572 11.08 15.37 -7.10
CA LEU A 572 10.01 14.53 -7.63
C LEU A 572 8.69 14.62 -6.82
N LEU A 573 8.58 15.47 -5.80
CA LEU A 573 7.35 15.61 -5.02
C LEU A 573 6.09 15.89 -5.85
N PRO A 574 6.11 16.77 -6.90
CA PRO A 574 4.92 16.97 -7.71
C PRO A 574 4.53 15.72 -8.50
N TYR A 575 5.50 14.93 -8.95
CA TYR A 575 5.26 13.65 -9.60
C TYR A 575 4.67 12.61 -8.61
N LEU A 576 5.27 12.50 -7.42
CA LEU A 576 4.82 11.61 -6.35
C LEU A 576 3.42 11.97 -5.85
N TYR A 577 3.12 13.27 -5.75
CA TYR A 577 1.80 13.75 -5.34
C TYR A 577 0.73 13.46 -6.39
N THR A 578 1.08 13.57 -7.68
CA THR A 578 0.23 13.15 -8.79
C THR A 578 -0.08 11.64 -8.75
N MET A 579 0.95 10.81 -8.48
CA MET A 579 0.74 9.36 -8.29
C MET A 579 -0.22 9.08 -7.14
N PHE A 580 -0.08 9.82 -6.03
CA PHE A 580 -0.97 9.65 -4.88
C PHE A 580 -2.40 10.07 -5.23
N TRP A 581 -2.57 11.15 -5.98
CA TRP A 581 -3.87 11.58 -6.45
C TRP A 581 -4.53 10.51 -7.35
N GLN A 582 -3.78 9.92 -8.30
CA GLN A 582 -4.27 8.80 -9.11
C GLN A 582 -4.66 7.59 -8.26
N TYR A 583 -3.92 7.32 -7.17
CA TYR A 583 -4.25 6.24 -6.25
C TYR A 583 -5.57 6.50 -5.50
N ILE A 584 -5.85 7.71 -5.05
CA ILE A 584 -7.11 8.02 -4.36
C ILE A 584 -8.32 8.12 -5.31
N GLU A 585 -8.12 8.57 -6.54
CA GLU A 585 -9.22 8.73 -7.51
C GLU A 585 -9.52 7.42 -8.26
N GLU A 586 -8.50 6.77 -8.77
CA GLU A 586 -8.62 5.63 -9.68
C GLU A 586 -8.23 4.29 -9.04
N GLY A 587 -7.59 4.28 -7.88
CA GLY A 587 -7.07 3.06 -7.27
C GLY A 587 -5.80 2.52 -7.95
N ILE A 588 -5.13 3.34 -8.76
CA ILE A 588 -3.90 2.95 -9.46
C ILE A 588 -2.75 2.85 -8.45
N PRO A 589 -2.04 1.71 -8.36
CA PRO A 589 -0.93 1.56 -7.44
C PRO A 589 0.24 2.50 -7.78
N MET A 590 0.88 3.04 -6.74
CA MET A 590 1.99 3.99 -6.88
C MET A 590 3.28 3.29 -7.35
N LEU A 591 3.59 2.11 -6.81
CA LEU A 591 4.62 1.22 -7.32
C LEU A 591 3.97 0.08 -8.08
N LYS A 592 4.51 -0.23 -9.25
CA LYS A 592 3.98 -1.26 -10.15
C LYS A 592 5.04 -2.30 -10.43
N PRO A 593 4.85 -3.56 -9.99
CA PRO A 593 5.66 -4.66 -10.49
C PRO A 593 5.62 -4.68 -12.02
N LEU A 594 6.67 -5.15 -12.68
CA LEU A 594 6.69 -5.18 -14.15
C LEU A 594 5.54 -5.99 -14.75
N VAL A 595 5.07 -7.04 -14.06
CA VAL A 595 3.90 -7.81 -14.51
C VAL A 595 2.59 -6.99 -14.49
N TYR A 596 2.46 -6.04 -13.58
CA TYR A 596 1.32 -5.11 -13.57
C TYR A 596 1.41 -4.12 -14.74
N TYR A 597 2.62 -3.68 -15.07
CA TYR A 597 2.88 -2.73 -16.16
C TYR A 597 2.65 -3.37 -17.53
N ASP A 598 3.09 -4.63 -17.72
CA ASP A 598 2.97 -5.37 -18.98
C ASP A 598 2.77 -6.88 -18.71
N GLN A 599 1.53 -7.26 -18.39
CA GLN A 599 1.18 -8.67 -18.13
C GLN A 599 1.24 -9.56 -19.37
N ASP A 600 1.23 -8.98 -20.56
CA ASP A 600 1.29 -9.70 -21.83
C ASP A 600 2.70 -10.18 -22.20
N ASP A 601 3.70 -9.64 -21.50
CA ASP A 601 5.09 -10.04 -21.66
C ASP A 601 5.50 -11.05 -20.58
N THR A 602 5.69 -12.30 -20.96
CA THR A 602 6.04 -13.38 -20.03
C THR A 602 7.37 -13.17 -19.31
N GLN A 603 8.26 -12.30 -19.82
CA GLN A 603 9.51 -11.95 -19.15
C GLN A 603 9.26 -11.17 -17.85
N THR A 604 8.11 -10.52 -17.69
CA THR A 604 7.76 -9.76 -16.48
C THR A 604 7.21 -10.61 -15.34
N HIS A 605 6.73 -11.84 -15.63
CA HIS A 605 5.96 -12.65 -14.70
C HIS A 605 6.72 -13.11 -13.45
N TYR A 606 8.05 -13.16 -13.52
CA TYR A 606 8.92 -13.65 -12.44
C TYR A 606 9.93 -12.61 -11.96
N ARG A 607 9.75 -11.32 -12.36
CA ARG A 607 10.66 -10.26 -11.94
C ARG A 607 10.41 -9.86 -10.48
N ASN A 608 11.50 -9.66 -9.76
CA ASN A 608 11.50 -9.31 -8.33
C ASN A 608 12.29 -8.04 -8.02
N ASP A 609 12.99 -7.50 -8.98
CA ASP A 609 14.11 -6.58 -8.77
C ASP A 609 14.01 -5.26 -9.55
N GLU A 610 13.00 -5.11 -10.40
CA GLU A 610 12.66 -3.86 -11.07
C GLU A 610 11.18 -3.49 -10.80
N PHE A 611 10.87 -2.20 -10.85
CA PHE A 611 9.49 -1.70 -10.77
C PHE A 611 9.30 -0.38 -11.52
N ILE A 612 8.07 -0.08 -11.85
CA ILE A 612 7.67 1.23 -12.36
C ILE A 612 7.18 2.10 -11.18
N PHE A 613 7.84 3.22 -10.98
CA PHE A 613 7.45 4.29 -10.07
C PHE A 613 6.50 5.25 -10.80
N GLY A 614 5.26 5.28 -10.38
CA GLY A 614 4.19 5.96 -11.11
C GLY A 614 3.87 5.31 -12.46
N ASN A 615 3.82 6.12 -13.51
CA ASN A 615 3.51 5.68 -14.87
C ASN A 615 4.73 5.69 -15.81
N HIS A 616 5.81 6.40 -15.43
CA HIS A 616 6.82 6.80 -16.40
C HIS A 616 8.26 6.48 -16.00
N ILE A 617 8.55 6.11 -14.77
CA ILE A 617 9.93 5.90 -14.29
C ILE A 617 10.15 4.44 -13.94
N LEU A 618 11.07 3.78 -14.63
CA LEU A 618 11.57 2.44 -14.30
C LEU A 618 12.73 2.59 -13.32
N VAL A 619 12.65 1.91 -12.18
CA VAL A 619 13.68 1.90 -11.13
C VAL A 619 14.23 0.50 -10.98
N CYS A 620 15.55 0.38 -11.00
CA CYS A 620 16.27 -0.89 -10.93
C CYS A 620 17.33 -0.83 -9.82
N PRO A 621 16.97 -1.08 -8.55
CA PRO A 621 17.88 -0.94 -7.42
C PRO A 621 19.04 -1.92 -7.51
N ILE A 622 20.19 -1.55 -6.94
CA ILE A 622 21.32 -2.43 -6.71
C ILE A 622 21.07 -3.20 -5.42
N LEU A 623 21.04 -4.52 -5.50
CA LEU A 623 20.61 -5.42 -4.41
C LEU A 623 21.73 -6.37 -3.95
N GLU A 624 22.95 -6.18 -4.42
CA GLU A 624 24.12 -6.99 -4.09
C GLU A 624 25.30 -6.10 -3.69
N PRO A 625 26.16 -6.57 -2.77
CA PRO A 625 27.33 -5.80 -2.32
C PRO A 625 28.40 -5.67 -3.42
N ASN A 626 29.12 -4.56 -3.42
CA ASN A 626 30.24 -4.26 -4.33
C ASN A 626 29.87 -4.33 -5.83
N ALA A 627 28.60 -4.18 -6.16
CA ALA A 627 28.15 -4.22 -7.53
C ALA A 627 28.53 -2.95 -8.30
N VAL A 628 29.16 -3.12 -9.46
CA VAL A 628 29.53 -2.04 -10.40
C VAL A 628 28.49 -1.87 -11.52
N GLY A 629 27.40 -2.58 -11.46
CA GLY A 629 26.31 -2.59 -12.42
C GLY A 629 25.42 -3.79 -12.19
N ARG A 630 24.41 -3.95 -13.03
CA ARG A 630 23.52 -5.11 -12.95
C ARG A 630 22.88 -5.47 -14.30
N ARG A 631 22.44 -6.72 -14.43
CA ARG A 631 21.47 -7.10 -15.44
C ARG A 631 20.09 -6.65 -15.01
N MET A 632 19.33 -6.07 -15.94
CA MET A 632 17.98 -5.63 -15.71
C MET A 632 17.13 -5.85 -16.96
N TYR A 633 15.83 -5.95 -16.78
CA TYR A 633 14.87 -6.01 -17.87
C TYR A 633 14.27 -4.61 -18.09
N ILE A 634 14.46 -4.06 -19.28
CA ILE A 634 13.75 -2.86 -19.70
C ILE A 634 12.43 -3.31 -20.36
N PRO A 635 11.25 -2.95 -19.84
CA PRO A 635 9.96 -3.31 -20.41
C PRO A 635 9.81 -2.82 -21.86
N ARG A 636 8.94 -3.45 -22.64
CA ARG A 636 8.66 -3.05 -24.01
C ARG A 636 8.34 -1.56 -24.12
N GLY A 637 8.88 -0.91 -25.14
CA GLY A 637 8.76 0.52 -25.38
C GLY A 637 10.10 1.21 -25.56
N GLU A 638 10.05 2.53 -25.53
CA GLU A 638 11.20 3.42 -25.70
C GLU A 638 11.48 4.13 -24.39
N TRP A 639 12.76 4.25 -24.02
CA TRP A 639 13.18 4.72 -22.72
C TRP A 639 14.41 5.62 -22.82
N TYR A 640 14.65 6.47 -21.84
CA TYR A 640 15.87 7.24 -21.67
C TYR A 640 16.49 6.93 -20.31
N ASN A 641 17.79 6.74 -20.28
CA ASN A 641 18.53 6.68 -19.01
C ASN A 641 18.42 8.05 -18.33
N TYR A 642 17.96 8.07 -17.08
CA TYR A 642 17.73 9.30 -16.32
C TYR A 642 19.01 10.11 -16.08
N TRP A 643 20.16 9.44 -15.96
CA TRP A 643 21.43 10.07 -15.60
C TRP A 643 22.21 10.56 -16.83
N THR A 644 22.18 9.81 -17.92
CA THR A 644 22.98 10.07 -19.12
C THR A 644 22.18 10.65 -20.27
N ASN A 645 20.83 10.61 -20.20
CA ASN A 645 19.91 10.94 -21.29
C ASN A 645 20.07 10.04 -22.55
N GLU A 646 20.77 8.93 -22.44
CA GLU A 646 20.91 7.96 -23.53
C GLU A 646 19.60 7.23 -23.81
N PHE A 647 19.26 7.12 -25.09
CA PHE A 647 18.07 6.42 -25.55
C PHE A 647 18.25 4.91 -25.52
N ALA A 648 17.21 4.19 -25.12
CA ALA A 648 17.18 2.73 -25.05
C ALA A 648 15.85 2.17 -25.56
N ILE A 649 15.94 1.07 -26.34
CA ILE A 649 14.76 0.29 -26.75
C ILE A 649 14.60 -0.87 -25.76
N GLY A 650 13.40 -0.98 -25.18
CA GLY A 650 13.04 -2.03 -24.24
C GLY A 650 12.62 -3.36 -24.89
N GLY A 651 12.01 -4.25 -24.11
CA GLY A 651 11.65 -5.63 -24.49
C GLY A 651 12.83 -6.58 -24.38
N ARG A 652 13.89 -6.25 -23.61
CA ARG A 652 15.11 -7.05 -23.52
C ARG A 652 15.83 -6.87 -22.18
N GLU A 653 16.64 -7.86 -21.84
CA GLU A 653 17.64 -7.73 -20.79
C GLU A 653 18.86 -6.97 -21.29
N VAL A 654 19.38 -6.09 -20.44
CA VAL A 654 20.60 -5.32 -20.69
C VAL A 654 21.47 -5.34 -19.44
N TRP A 655 22.79 -5.20 -19.64
CA TRP A 655 23.68 -4.83 -18.56
C TRP A 655 23.77 -3.31 -18.49
N VAL A 656 23.65 -2.74 -17.29
CA VAL A 656 23.82 -1.31 -17.04
C VAL A 656 24.86 -1.14 -15.96
N ASP A 657 25.92 -0.39 -16.28
CA ASP A 657 26.91 0.02 -15.31
C ASP A 657 26.29 0.99 -14.31
N SER A 658 26.70 0.90 -13.06
CA SER A 658 26.18 1.73 -11.97
C SER A 658 27.31 2.11 -11.03
N LYS A 659 27.56 3.40 -10.90
CA LYS A 659 28.48 3.92 -9.88
C LYS A 659 27.84 3.79 -8.50
N PHE A 660 28.64 3.97 -7.45
CA PHE A 660 28.12 3.88 -6.10
C PHE A 660 27.08 4.96 -5.80
N ASP A 661 27.24 6.13 -6.37
CA ASP A 661 26.30 7.26 -6.24
C ASP A 661 25.14 7.25 -7.25
N GLU A 662 24.88 6.13 -7.92
CA GLU A 662 23.82 5.94 -8.91
C GLU A 662 23.17 4.57 -8.78
N ILE A 663 21.91 4.46 -9.20
CA ILE A 663 21.22 3.21 -9.57
C ILE A 663 20.64 3.37 -10.96
N PRO A 664 20.46 2.30 -11.75
CA PRO A 664 19.80 2.41 -13.03
C PRO A 664 18.35 2.91 -12.87
N VAL A 665 18.06 4.05 -13.48
CA VAL A 665 16.74 4.67 -13.57
C VAL A 665 16.51 5.06 -15.03
N PHE A 666 15.34 4.73 -15.56
CA PHE A 666 14.95 5.05 -16.92
C PHE A 666 13.61 5.76 -16.95
N VAL A 667 13.45 6.70 -17.86
CA VAL A 667 12.19 7.42 -18.08
C VAL A 667 11.60 7.00 -19.41
N LYS A 668 10.32 6.73 -19.43
CA LYS A 668 9.56 6.37 -20.62
C LYS A 668 9.57 7.52 -21.63
N ALA A 669 9.90 7.23 -22.88
CA ALA A 669 9.87 8.23 -23.95
C ALA A 669 8.45 8.78 -24.17
N GLY A 670 8.35 10.07 -24.46
CA GLY A 670 7.10 10.82 -24.59
C GLY A 670 6.59 11.44 -23.29
N SER A 671 7.17 11.07 -22.14
CA SER A 671 6.71 11.53 -20.83
C SER A 671 7.20 12.93 -20.47
N ILE A 672 6.41 13.62 -19.63
CA ILE A 672 6.79 14.85 -18.94
C ILE A 672 6.87 14.54 -17.44
N ILE A 673 8.03 14.82 -16.84
CA ILE A 673 8.28 14.63 -15.40
C ILE A 673 8.35 16.00 -14.72
N PRO A 674 7.37 16.35 -13.87
CA PRO A 674 7.40 17.61 -13.15
C PRO A 674 8.39 17.56 -11.99
N LYS A 675 9.09 18.68 -11.74
CA LYS A 675 10.06 18.83 -10.67
C LYS A 675 9.93 20.17 -9.95
N TYR A 676 9.98 20.11 -8.62
CA TYR A 676 10.19 21.29 -7.78
C TYR A 676 11.68 21.62 -7.60
N PRO A 677 12.05 22.84 -7.22
CA PRO A 677 13.39 23.12 -6.72
C PRO A 677 13.67 22.32 -5.46
N VAL A 678 14.95 22.04 -5.20
CA VAL A 678 15.34 21.36 -3.94
C VAL A 678 15.07 22.30 -2.78
N GLN A 679 14.33 21.79 -1.79
CA GLN A 679 14.03 22.49 -0.54
C GLN A 679 14.34 21.57 0.65
N GLN A 680 14.60 22.16 1.81
CA GLN A 680 14.95 21.37 3.01
C GLN A 680 13.74 20.74 3.69
N TYR A 681 12.56 21.28 3.46
CA TYR A 681 11.25 20.76 3.90
C TYR A 681 10.14 21.32 2.99
N VAL A 682 9.04 20.65 2.93
CA VAL A 682 7.88 21.09 2.13
C VAL A 682 7.37 22.43 2.62
N GLY A 683 7.32 23.41 1.71
CA GLY A 683 6.88 24.77 1.97
C GLY A 683 7.99 25.73 2.45
N GLU A 684 9.28 25.35 2.33
CA GLU A 684 10.39 26.26 2.61
C GLU A 684 10.53 27.36 1.58
N LEU A 685 10.36 27.01 0.30
CA LEU A 685 10.63 27.91 -0.82
C LEU A 685 9.34 28.31 -1.54
N GLU A 686 9.26 29.60 -1.87
CA GLU A 686 8.41 30.09 -2.95
C GLU A 686 9.22 30.04 -4.25
N PHE A 687 8.62 29.62 -5.35
CA PHE A 687 9.30 29.52 -6.64
C PHE A 687 8.39 30.00 -7.77
N ASP A 688 8.99 30.61 -8.80
CA ASP A 688 8.29 31.27 -9.90
C ASP A 688 8.03 30.34 -11.09
N GLU A 689 8.69 29.19 -11.14
CA GLU A 689 8.59 28.25 -12.26
C GLU A 689 8.51 26.81 -11.83
N LEU A 690 7.69 26.02 -12.54
CA LEU A 690 7.68 24.55 -12.46
C LEU A 690 8.58 24.00 -13.55
N VAL A 691 9.53 23.14 -13.18
CA VAL A 691 10.38 22.45 -14.15
C VAL A 691 9.65 21.21 -14.69
N LEU A 692 9.67 21.05 -16.01
CA LEU A 692 9.06 19.95 -16.75
C LEU A 692 10.11 19.28 -17.62
N ASP A 693 10.59 18.11 -17.27
CA ASP A 693 11.51 17.34 -18.10
C ASP A 693 10.72 16.51 -19.13
N TYR A 694 10.78 16.90 -20.39
CA TYR A 694 10.17 16.16 -21.49
C TYR A 694 11.18 15.28 -22.20
N TYR A 695 10.85 13.99 -22.33
CA TYR A 695 11.65 12.96 -23.00
C TYR A 695 11.07 12.66 -24.38
N PHE A 696 11.75 13.01 -25.45
CA PHE A 696 11.22 12.96 -26.80
C PHE A 696 10.82 11.53 -27.24
N LYS A 697 9.72 11.46 -28.01
CA LYS A 697 9.24 10.23 -28.66
C LYS A 697 8.57 10.56 -29.97
N ILE A 698 8.82 9.76 -31.01
CA ILE A 698 7.97 9.77 -32.23
C ILE A 698 6.66 9.06 -31.89
N GLY A 699 5.54 9.79 -31.99
CA GLY A 699 4.21 9.28 -31.62
C GLY A 699 3.51 10.15 -30.60
N LYS A 700 2.55 9.55 -29.89
CA LYS A 700 1.72 10.26 -28.89
C LYS A 700 1.97 9.68 -27.52
N GLU A 701 1.97 10.55 -26.51
CA GLU A 701 1.99 10.14 -25.09
C GLU A 701 1.17 11.14 -24.26
N LYS A 702 0.81 10.73 -23.01
CA LYS A 702 0.08 11.56 -22.06
C LYS A 702 0.83 11.60 -20.73
N SER A 703 0.90 12.76 -20.12
CA SER A 703 1.40 12.96 -18.76
C SER A 703 0.48 13.87 -17.97
N GLU A 704 0.44 13.70 -16.68
CA GLU A 704 -0.45 14.41 -15.79
C GLU A 704 0.32 15.01 -14.61
N VAL A 705 -0.16 16.16 -14.12
CA VAL A 705 0.35 16.81 -12.91
C VAL A 705 -0.83 17.30 -12.09
N TYR A 706 -0.89 16.86 -10.84
CA TYR A 706 -1.88 17.30 -9.86
C TYR A 706 -1.24 18.18 -8.81
N GLU A 707 -1.88 19.27 -8.48
CA GLU A 707 -1.48 20.21 -7.43
C GLU A 707 -2.69 20.78 -6.70
N ASP A 708 -2.52 21.07 -5.42
CA ASP A 708 -3.46 21.80 -4.58
C ASP A 708 -2.69 22.65 -3.56
N ALA A 709 -3.35 23.15 -2.54
CA ALA A 709 -2.71 23.88 -1.45
C ALA A 709 -1.76 23.05 -0.57
N GLN A 710 -1.39 21.85 -0.98
CA GLN A 710 -0.50 20.88 -0.31
C GLN A 710 -1.05 20.33 1.02
N ASP A 711 -2.13 20.92 1.54
CA ASP A 711 -2.81 20.54 2.77
C ASP A 711 -4.24 21.13 2.80
N GLY A 712 -5.08 20.68 3.76
CA GLY A 712 -6.48 21.10 3.86
C GLY A 712 -7.41 20.41 2.85
N TYR A 713 -8.67 20.82 2.80
CA TYR A 713 -9.73 20.10 2.07
C TYR A 713 -10.38 20.89 0.93
N ASP A 714 -9.80 22.01 0.55
CA ASP A 714 -10.37 22.86 -0.52
C ASP A 714 -10.33 22.20 -1.90
N TYR A 715 -9.42 21.22 -2.09
CA TYR A 715 -9.40 20.37 -3.29
C TYR A 715 -10.75 19.66 -3.52
N LYS A 716 -11.45 19.22 -2.47
CA LYS A 716 -12.80 18.62 -2.57
C LYS A 716 -13.88 19.61 -3.05
N LYS A 717 -13.56 20.90 -3.05
CA LYS A 717 -14.42 22.00 -3.56
C LYS A 717 -13.98 22.50 -4.94
N GLY A 718 -13.14 21.73 -5.62
CA GLY A 718 -12.60 22.07 -6.94
C GLY A 718 -11.39 23.02 -6.92
N ARG A 719 -10.81 23.33 -5.73
CA ARG A 719 -9.58 24.12 -5.62
C ARG A 719 -8.35 23.21 -5.72
N PHE A 720 -8.17 22.63 -6.89
CA PHE A 720 -6.98 21.90 -7.35
C PHE A 720 -6.60 22.40 -8.73
N SER A 721 -5.38 22.12 -9.18
CA SER A 721 -4.89 22.26 -10.55
C SER A 721 -4.55 20.86 -11.06
N PHE A 722 -5.21 20.44 -12.14
CA PHE A 722 -4.90 19.20 -12.82
C PHE A 722 -4.50 19.53 -14.25
N LEU A 723 -3.24 19.29 -14.57
CA LEU A 723 -2.63 19.52 -15.86
C LEU A 723 -2.55 18.20 -16.62
N SER A 724 -3.12 18.15 -17.82
CA SER A 724 -3.02 17.02 -18.72
C SER A 724 -2.24 17.43 -19.95
N PHE A 725 -1.02 16.94 -20.08
CA PHE A 725 -0.15 17.16 -21.22
C PHE A 725 -0.31 16.02 -22.23
N ARG A 726 -0.54 16.38 -23.49
CA ARG A 726 -0.52 15.45 -24.62
C ARG A 726 0.60 15.84 -25.54
N THR A 727 1.59 14.96 -25.69
CA THR A 727 2.74 15.15 -26.55
C THR A 727 2.55 14.41 -27.88
N ILE A 728 2.95 15.03 -29.00
CA ILE A 728 2.92 14.46 -30.35
C ILE A 728 4.26 14.79 -31.01
N GLY A 729 5.16 13.80 -31.09
CA GLY A 729 6.45 13.96 -31.75
C GLY A 729 6.45 13.36 -33.15
N LYS A 730 7.13 14.03 -34.05
CA LYS A 730 7.44 13.61 -35.42
C LYS A 730 8.94 13.85 -35.70
N GLU A 731 9.46 13.38 -36.82
CA GLU A 731 10.90 13.47 -37.14
C GLU A 731 11.49 14.88 -37.00
N LYS A 732 10.70 15.93 -37.32
CA LYS A 732 11.13 17.35 -37.32
C LYS A 732 10.12 18.27 -36.61
N GLU A 733 9.26 17.71 -35.77
CA GLU A 733 8.17 18.49 -35.16
C GLU A 733 7.83 17.90 -33.79
N LEU A 734 7.52 18.78 -32.85
CA LEU A 734 6.97 18.42 -31.53
C LEU A 734 5.80 19.35 -31.21
N ILE A 735 4.67 18.75 -30.83
CA ILE A 735 3.51 19.48 -30.30
C ILE A 735 3.28 19.04 -28.87
N ILE A 736 3.13 19.97 -27.93
CA ILE A 736 2.71 19.76 -26.56
C ILE A 736 1.41 20.51 -26.33
N GLN A 737 0.32 19.78 -26.19
CA GLN A 737 -0.99 20.31 -25.85
C GLN A 737 -1.21 20.22 -24.34
N LEU A 738 -1.67 21.32 -23.73
CA LEU A 738 -1.97 21.41 -22.31
C LEU A 738 -3.47 21.65 -22.12
N HIS A 739 -4.08 20.80 -21.30
CA HIS A 739 -5.42 21.00 -20.78
C HIS A 739 -5.35 21.16 -19.26
N LYS A 740 -6.02 22.18 -18.72
CA LYS A 740 -6.07 22.48 -17.29
C LYS A 740 -7.49 22.34 -16.76
N GLU A 741 -7.63 21.62 -15.64
CA GLU A 741 -8.85 21.54 -14.85
C GLU A 741 -8.61 22.05 -13.43
N GLY A 742 -9.71 22.44 -12.76
CA GLY A 742 -9.68 22.94 -11.38
C GLY A 742 -9.48 24.45 -11.26
N LYS A 743 -9.56 24.95 -10.03
CA LYS A 743 -9.59 26.39 -9.71
C LYS A 743 -8.44 26.82 -8.79
N TYR A 744 -7.47 25.97 -8.57
CA TYR A 744 -6.29 26.32 -7.77
C TYR A 744 -5.30 27.12 -8.61
N GLU A 745 -4.94 28.29 -8.13
CA GLU A 745 -3.87 29.08 -8.72
C GLU A 745 -2.55 28.69 -8.09
N THR A 746 -1.71 28.06 -8.89
CA THR A 746 -0.35 27.65 -8.47
C THR A 746 0.51 28.87 -8.18
N PRO A 747 1.47 28.80 -7.24
CA PRO A 747 2.30 29.96 -6.87
C PRO A 747 3.22 30.43 -7.98
N TYR A 748 3.60 29.57 -8.91
CA TYR A 748 4.47 29.89 -10.04
C TYR A 748 3.67 30.44 -11.24
N GLY A 749 4.33 31.27 -12.06
CA GLY A 749 3.77 31.88 -13.29
C GLY A 749 4.22 31.19 -14.56
N LYS A 750 5.27 30.37 -14.52
CA LYS A 750 5.99 29.85 -15.68
C LYS A 750 6.25 28.37 -15.63
N TYR A 751 6.44 27.77 -16.80
CA TYR A 751 7.02 26.43 -16.95
C TYR A 751 8.40 26.56 -17.58
N LYS A 752 9.40 25.89 -16.97
CA LYS A 752 10.69 25.64 -17.60
C LYS A 752 10.67 24.23 -18.17
N ILE A 753 10.56 24.12 -19.50
CA ILE A 753 10.47 22.82 -20.19
C ILE A 753 11.86 22.45 -20.70
N ASN A 754 12.46 21.41 -20.13
CA ASN A 754 13.70 20.82 -20.61
C ASN A 754 13.38 19.76 -21.66
N PHE A 755 14.09 19.76 -22.78
CA PHE A 755 13.88 18.81 -23.88
C PHE A 755 15.02 17.82 -23.97
N ILE A 756 14.74 16.56 -23.70
CA ILE A 756 15.70 15.46 -23.73
C ILE A 756 15.49 14.64 -25.00
N GLY A 757 16.56 14.47 -25.80
CA GLY A 757 16.57 13.58 -26.95
C GLY A 757 15.83 14.10 -28.19
N LEU A 758 15.66 15.42 -28.38
CA LEU A 758 15.14 15.97 -29.63
C LEU A 758 16.04 15.54 -30.81
N PRO A 759 15.50 14.94 -31.88
CA PRO A 759 16.28 14.41 -32.99
C PRO A 759 16.59 15.47 -34.08
N PHE A 760 16.19 16.74 -33.89
CA PHE A 760 16.28 17.81 -34.83
C PHE A 760 16.76 19.13 -34.19
N LYS A 761 17.33 19.97 -35.00
CA LYS A 761 17.69 21.35 -34.61
C LYS A 761 16.47 22.25 -34.69
N VAL A 762 16.11 22.90 -33.58
CA VAL A 762 14.93 23.78 -33.52
C VAL A 762 15.14 25.03 -34.34
N THR A 763 14.22 25.33 -35.27
CA THR A 763 14.24 26.48 -36.13
C THR A 763 13.07 27.44 -35.87
N GLU A 764 11.98 26.94 -35.31
CA GLU A 764 10.78 27.73 -35.06
C GLU A 764 10.06 27.24 -33.80
N VAL A 765 9.53 28.18 -33.03
CA VAL A 765 8.68 27.89 -31.84
C VAL A 765 7.43 28.76 -31.91
N GLU A 766 6.27 28.13 -31.76
CA GLU A 766 4.98 28.81 -31.67
C GLU A 766 4.27 28.47 -30.38
N ILE A 767 3.60 29.45 -29.78
CA ILE A 767 2.72 29.26 -28.63
C ILE A 767 1.33 29.77 -29.03
N ASP A 768 0.31 28.90 -28.96
CA ASP A 768 -1.08 29.21 -29.36
C ASP A 768 -1.19 29.83 -30.78
N ASN A 769 -0.40 29.30 -31.73
CA ASN A 769 -0.23 29.75 -33.11
C ASN A 769 0.46 31.12 -33.27
N GLU A 770 1.07 31.66 -32.22
CA GLU A 770 1.88 32.87 -32.31
C GLU A 770 3.37 32.51 -32.25
N LYS A 771 4.13 32.96 -33.25
CA LYS A 771 5.59 32.76 -33.27
C LYS A 771 6.24 33.57 -32.17
N ILE A 772 7.09 32.91 -31.40
CA ILE A 772 7.87 33.58 -30.36
C ILE A 772 9.34 33.75 -30.81
N GLU A 773 9.95 34.86 -30.40
CA GLU A 773 11.39 35.02 -30.52
C GLU A 773 12.09 34.13 -29.48
N PHE A 774 13.02 33.28 -29.90
CA PHE A 774 13.89 32.50 -29.05
C PHE A 774 15.32 32.52 -29.60
N SER A 775 16.30 32.41 -28.72
CA SER A 775 17.69 32.29 -29.15
C SER A 775 17.98 30.81 -29.48
N ALA A 776 18.13 30.52 -30.78
CA ALA A 776 18.48 29.15 -31.22
C ALA A 776 19.81 28.68 -30.62
N VAL A 777 20.78 29.63 -30.47
CA VAL A 777 22.09 29.33 -29.86
C VAL A 777 21.93 28.98 -28.36
N ASP A 778 21.12 29.72 -27.60
CA ASP A 778 20.88 29.45 -26.20
C ASP A 778 20.07 28.16 -26.02
N PHE A 779 19.15 27.89 -26.96
CA PHE A 779 18.41 26.60 -26.94
C PHE A 779 19.34 25.43 -27.23
N GLU A 780 20.23 25.49 -28.19
CA GLU A 780 21.21 24.44 -28.50
C GLU A 780 22.18 24.18 -27.33
N LEU A 781 22.49 25.19 -26.54
CA LEU A 781 23.39 25.08 -25.38
C LEU A 781 22.67 24.52 -24.16
N ASN A 782 21.42 24.89 -23.94
CA ASN A 782 20.71 24.65 -22.67
C ASN A 782 19.54 23.64 -22.80
N HIS A 783 19.02 23.41 -24.00
CA HIS A 783 17.91 22.50 -24.32
C HIS A 783 16.63 22.74 -23.51
N PHE A 784 16.30 23.99 -23.18
CA PHE A 784 15.06 24.32 -22.49
C PHE A 784 14.38 25.57 -23.09
N LEU A 785 13.07 25.70 -22.84
CA LEU A 785 12.28 26.89 -23.05
C LEU A 785 11.59 27.29 -21.73
N ILE A 786 11.44 28.59 -21.50
CA ILE A 786 10.58 29.15 -20.45
C ILE A 786 9.33 29.71 -21.12
N VAL A 787 8.17 29.18 -20.70
CA VAL A 787 6.86 29.57 -21.23
C VAL A 787 5.95 30.02 -20.09
N GLU A 788 5.10 31.02 -20.37
CA GLU A 788 4.10 31.47 -19.40
C GLU A 788 3.09 30.35 -19.14
N LYS A 789 2.65 30.17 -17.87
CA LYS A 789 1.59 29.22 -17.57
C LYS A 789 0.29 29.67 -18.27
N GLY A 790 -0.46 28.72 -18.81
CA GLY A 790 -1.74 29.02 -19.45
C GLY A 790 -1.70 28.97 -20.97
N PHE A 791 -0.60 28.55 -21.59
CA PHE A 791 -0.61 28.15 -23.00
C PHE A 791 -1.52 26.90 -23.19
N ASN A 792 -2.11 26.80 -24.39
CA ASN A 792 -2.90 25.61 -24.78
C ASN A 792 -2.06 24.66 -25.66
N GLU A 793 -1.22 25.22 -26.51
CA GLU A 793 -0.36 24.47 -27.43
C GLU A 793 1.01 25.10 -27.56
N LEU A 794 2.04 24.31 -27.40
CA LEU A 794 3.42 24.65 -27.76
C LEU A 794 3.81 23.79 -28.97
N HIS A 795 4.19 24.46 -30.07
CA HIS A 795 4.59 23.82 -31.31
C HIS A 795 6.06 24.17 -31.62
N ILE A 796 6.87 23.16 -31.83
CA ILE A 796 8.31 23.27 -32.11
C ILE A 796 8.58 22.58 -33.42
N VAL A 797 9.22 23.32 -34.34
CA VAL A 797 9.60 22.85 -35.67
C VAL A 797 11.11 22.92 -35.82
N GLY A 798 11.68 21.98 -36.54
CA GLY A 798 13.11 21.91 -36.79
C GLY A 798 13.49 21.37 -38.16
N GLU A 799 14.81 21.39 -38.44
CA GLU A 799 15.41 20.90 -39.68
C GLU A 799 16.26 19.63 -39.48
#